data_7a1e28da0d1621c8f6472cd8d8a37412
#
_entry.id   7a1e28da0d1621c8f6472cd8d8a37412
#
_cell.length_a   1.000
_cell.length_b   1.000
_cell.length_c   1.000
_cell.angle_alpha   90.00
_cell.angle_beta   90.00
_cell.angle_gamma   90.00
#
_symmetry.space_group_name_H-M   'P 1'
#
loop_
_entity.id
_entity.type
_entity.pdbx_description
1 polymer ?
#
loop_
_entity_poly.entity_id
_entity_poly.type
_entity_poly.pdbx_seq_one_letter_code
_entity_poly.pdbx_strand_id
1 'polypeptide(L)'
;MIMKSMIIEILQKTSLRLSFCALVLGFSTQTFAQDDEGDGGTIKQPKRNVAVAKYPMMTLHGIIVDQVSRKPLAGIQLQVLGNSMYTAMTDASGKFAIKVPTFTTSLYVHSSQYLSQQVSVAAVDTTQNISIKMMSDKFRNMYSTGTAYTAKNDFNVSSVAATIDGEIGNTLGADVRSISRSAQVDGGSSMFIRGINSLMSNAQPLIVIDGVEQDMQQNRVCLHDGQVNNILANISPDDVENVTVLKNATALYGARGANGVVIITTKRGRSMATRIDANISAGVTMIPQLPTMMNASQYRNYASEMLGTLSDVKKLTGSKTIDFNFLNDDPKGYYYNMYHNNTDWTDYVYRNALTQNYSINVQGGDDIGMYNLSVGYMDAQYTAKKNGFNRMNVRFNTDINILNNLKTKFDISIARTNNQIFDDGISSDLSAGAITSPTFLSLIKSPLVSPYQYNSIIGGFSSLLSGYDDLFSQLGNGYSLANPVAILGNASGDNKNKAENTYFNVRLEPTLNLNHDLDLTALVSYTLDRNSQRYYRPYGGVPPFVISDLGSVTSMTMSLFSKEINFMGDIHLDWKHQFGKHTLAAFVGARYNYFSFDDNDLSTEYTAQTNDKNPSLSATSGYQNVAGDNDVWKNIQWYGNVDYNYMNRYFATVSLLGEANSRFGENANGLSLCGVKWALFPSLQLGWVMTNEKWFPKSSAVNYLKIRAGYDMSGNDDISNYAARTSFSAVKFNYRATGIQLTNIGNDEIQWETTNKFNIGFQSYLFGNRLGIDFDYYLHKTNNLLTLQTFSNPIGGINKYWSNGGSLENSGFEVTVTGKPIVSKDWRMELGVSVGHYKNKVTKLPDGDFTSSVYGDNNILTAVGRPAGVFYGYQTAGIFSTDAEAKAANKGTYLYMEDAAGNHNNFVAGDVKFIDQNNDGEINESDKVVIGDPNPDIYGNMFVSLGWKQITLDLGFNYSLGNDVYNYQRSILNSGGSFYNQQVAEVSHWR
;
A
#
# COMPACT_ATOMS: atom_id res chain seq x y z
N MET A 1 19.69 27.67 14.19
CA MET A 1 18.94 28.65 13.39
C MET A 1 19.60 28.97 12.05
N ILE A 2 20.93 29.07 11.98
CA ILE A 2 21.69 29.38 10.74
C ILE A 2 21.66 28.23 9.73
N MET A 3 21.71 26.99 10.16
CA MET A 3 21.64 25.80 9.29
C MET A 3 20.25 25.58 8.67
N LYS A 4 19.20 26.01 9.36
CA LYS A 4 17.82 25.95 8.87
C LYS A 4 17.54 26.95 7.74
N SER A 5 18.16 28.13 7.81
CA SER A 5 18.08 29.16 6.78
C SER A 5 18.83 28.78 5.49
N MET A 6 20.03 28.19 5.63
CA MET A 6 20.84 27.76 4.49
C MET A 6 20.20 26.60 3.69
N ILE A 7 19.60 25.63 4.37
CA ILE A 7 18.96 24.48 3.70
C ILE A 7 17.68 24.91 2.97
N ILE A 8 16.92 25.84 3.56
CA ILE A 8 15.68 26.35 2.94
C ILE A 8 15.98 27.23 1.71
N GLU A 9 17.02 28.02 1.77
CA GLU A 9 17.40 28.89 0.64
C GLU A 9 17.98 28.12 -0.55
N ILE A 10 18.66 27.00 -0.29
CA ILE A 10 19.17 26.09 -1.31
C ILE A 10 18.02 25.32 -2.00
N LEU A 11 16.92 25.05 -1.31
CA LEU A 11 15.78 24.29 -1.83
C LEU A 11 14.74 25.12 -2.60
N GLN A 12 14.77 26.44 -2.52
CA GLN A 12 13.75 27.30 -3.14
C GLN A 12 14.07 27.83 -4.54
N LYS A 13 15.28 27.66 -5.06
CA LYS A 13 15.62 28.16 -6.40
C LYS A 13 15.52 27.09 -7.48
N THR A 14 14.60 27.29 -8.40
CA THR A 14 14.33 26.45 -9.59
C THR A 14 15.54 26.22 -10.52
N SER A 15 16.64 26.93 -10.35
CA SER A 15 17.90 26.74 -11.05
C SER A 15 18.70 25.52 -10.59
N LEU A 16 18.30 24.85 -9.48
CA LEU A 16 19.00 23.69 -8.95
C LEU A 16 18.72 22.38 -9.72
N ARG A 17 17.65 22.31 -10.52
CA ARG A 17 17.36 21.11 -11.35
C ARG A 17 18.45 20.87 -12.38
N LEU A 18 19.04 21.92 -12.92
CA LEU A 18 20.17 21.83 -13.85
C LEU A 18 21.53 21.70 -13.13
N SER A 19 21.65 22.25 -11.93
CA SER A 19 22.90 22.17 -11.14
C SER A 19 23.13 20.80 -10.53
N PHE A 20 22.10 20.05 -10.21
CA PHE A 20 22.24 18.68 -9.70
C PHE A 20 22.72 17.71 -10.79
N CYS A 21 22.21 17.83 -12.01
CA CYS A 21 22.76 17.11 -13.16
C CYS A 21 24.20 17.52 -13.50
N ALA A 22 24.53 18.80 -13.34
CA ALA A 22 25.89 19.30 -13.57
C ALA A 22 26.88 18.85 -12.47
N LEU A 23 26.43 18.70 -11.22
CA LEU A 23 27.26 18.20 -10.13
C LEU A 23 27.58 16.70 -10.30
N VAL A 24 26.60 15.91 -10.76
CA VAL A 24 26.80 14.47 -11.04
C VAL A 24 27.69 14.29 -12.27
N LEU A 25 27.55 15.12 -13.30
CA LEU A 25 28.42 15.11 -14.47
C LEU A 25 29.81 15.69 -14.20
N GLY A 26 29.94 16.65 -13.28
CA GLY A 26 31.21 17.25 -12.88
C GLY A 26 32.12 16.31 -12.09
N PHE A 27 31.60 15.36 -11.34
CA PHE A 27 32.40 14.36 -10.61
C PHE A 27 32.87 13.21 -11.51
N SER A 28 32.19 12.94 -12.63
CA SER A 28 32.61 11.89 -13.58
C SER A 28 33.71 12.34 -14.54
N THR A 29 33.99 13.65 -14.69
CA THR A 29 35.00 14.17 -15.60
C THR A 29 36.37 14.42 -14.99
N GLN A 30 36.51 14.27 -13.65
CA GLN A 30 37.84 14.44 -13.02
C GLN A 30 38.66 13.15 -12.86
N THR A 31 38.17 11.98 -13.27
CA THR A 31 38.87 10.71 -13.16
C THR A 31 39.50 10.22 -14.47
N PHE A 32 39.39 10.98 -15.53
CA PHE A 32 40.09 10.69 -16.80
C PHE A 32 40.72 11.96 -17.38
N ALA A 33 41.80 12.40 -16.72
CA ALA A 33 42.81 13.22 -17.35
C ALA A 33 44.07 12.37 -17.44
N GLN A 34 44.22 11.72 -18.55
CA GLN A 34 45.41 11.00 -18.92
C GLN A 34 46.23 11.94 -19.77
N ASP A 35 47.46 12.08 -19.35
CA ASP A 35 48.65 12.53 -20.07
C ASP A 35 48.48 13.20 -21.46
N ASP A 36 48.78 14.48 -21.49
CA ASP A 36 49.36 15.09 -22.68
C ASP A 36 50.65 15.86 -22.28
N GLU A 37 51.73 15.51 -22.93
CA GLU A 37 53.06 16.06 -22.71
C GLU A 37 53.12 17.54 -23.09
N GLY A 38 53.61 18.35 -22.20
CA GLY A 38 53.86 19.77 -22.44
C GLY A 38 54.64 20.45 -21.32
N ASP A 39 55.89 20.25 -21.34
CA ASP A 39 57.03 21.06 -20.87
C ASP A 39 56.81 22.19 -19.84
N GLY A 40 57.52 22.10 -18.74
CA GLY A 40 57.97 23.27 -17.98
C GLY A 40 57.45 23.45 -16.56
N GLY A 41 58.14 22.87 -15.60
CA GLY A 41 58.00 23.36 -14.19
C GLY A 41 57.92 22.27 -13.15
N THR A 42 59.01 21.71 -12.79
CA THR A 42 59.22 20.75 -11.66
C THR A 42 58.88 21.37 -10.30
N ILE A 43 57.64 21.15 -9.83
CA ILE A 43 57.39 21.18 -8.36
C ILE A 43 57.57 19.76 -7.85
N LYS A 44 58.69 19.49 -7.23
CA LYS A 44 58.95 18.26 -6.50
C LYS A 44 57.99 18.20 -5.32
N GLN A 45 56.91 17.38 -5.45
CA GLN A 45 56.19 16.93 -4.25
C GLN A 45 57.11 16.07 -3.41
N PRO A 46 57.17 16.27 -2.09
CA PRO A 46 57.94 15.41 -1.24
C PRO A 46 57.34 14.00 -1.29
N LYS A 47 58.11 13.05 -1.78
CA LYS A 47 57.81 11.64 -1.60
C LYS A 47 57.68 11.38 -0.09
N ARG A 48 56.47 11.30 0.42
CA ARG A 48 56.21 10.68 1.69
C ARG A 48 56.59 9.21 1.54
N ASN A 49 57.78 8.86 1.92
CA ASN A 49 58.13 7.52 2.29
C ASN A 49 57.31 7.16 3.55
N VAL A 50 56.10 6.70 3.36
CA VAL A 50 55.42 5.93 4.39
C VAL A 50 56.21 4.64 4.45
N ALA A 51 57.07 4.51 5.47
CA ALA A 51 57.69 3.25 5.78
C ALA A 51 56.56 2.26 6.07
N VAL A 52 56.25 1.42 5.06
CA VAL A 52 55.35 0.29 5.26
C VAL A 52 56.04 -0.60 6.30
N ALA A 53 55.54 -0.61 7.52
CA ALA A 53 56.03 -1.49 8.55
C ALA A 53 55.97 -2.92 7.97
N LYS A 54 57.11 -3.54 7.75
CA LYS A 54 57.23 -4.92 7.32
C LYS A 54 56.85 -5.81 8.49
N TYR A 55 55.59 -6.13 8.63
CA TYR A 55 55.19 -7.16 9.57
C TYR A 55 55.61 -8.55 9.06
N PRO A 56 55.93 -9.46 9.93
CA PRO A 56 56.12 -10.86 9.55
C PRO A 56 54.80 -11.39 8.99
N MET A 57 54.89 -12.05 7.82
CA MET A 57 53.73 -12.53 7.07
C MET A 57 53.61 -14.04 7.15
N MET A 58 52.40 -14.57 7.24
CA MET A 58 52.07 -15.99 7.08
C MET A 58 51.09 -16.18 5.95
N THR A 59 51.01 -17.36 5.35
CA THR A 59 50.03 -17.71 4.35
C THR A 59 49.05 -18.71 4.95
N LEU A 60 47.78 -18.35 4.98
CA LEU A 60 46.70 -19.23 5.40
C LEU A 60 46.12 -19.92 4.19
N HIS A 61 45.93 -21.21 4.29
CA HIS A 61 45.31 -22.04 3.26
C HIS A 61 44.02 -22.62 3.75
N GLY A 62 43.02 -22.82 2.83
CA GLY A 62 41.78 -23.43 3.23
C GLY A 62 40.86 -23.72 2.05
N ILE A 63 39.66 -24.24 2.40
CA ILE A 63 38.63 -24.51 1.45
C ILE A 63 37.31 -23.95 1.98
N ILE A 64 36.53 -23.34 1.07
CA ILE A 64 35.18 -22.88 1.34
C ILE A 64 34.20 -23.76 0.61
N VAL A 65 33.23 -24.27 1.36
CA VAL A 65 32.18 -25.15 0.82
C VAL A 65 30.80 -24.65 1.24
N ASP A 66 29.81 -24.94 0.41
CA ASP A 66 28.42 -24.76 0.77
C ASP A 66 28.04 -25.65 1.95
N GLN A 67 27.37 -25.09 2.95
CA GLN A 67 27.05 -25.80 4.20
C GLN A 67 26.15 -27.01 3.97
N VAL A 68 25.25 -26.94 2.98
CA VAL A 68 24.26 -27.97 2.72
C VAL A 68 24.74 -28.98 1.68
N SER A 69 25.09 -28.49 0.50
CA SER A 69 25.49 -29.34 -0.63
C SER A 69 26.93 -29.88 -0.50
N ARG A 70 27.75 -29.31 0.39
CA ARG A 70 29.20 -29.60 0.57
C ARG A 70 30.01 -29.39 -0.70
N LYS A 71 29.43 -28.74 -1.71
CA LYS A 71 30.16 -28.38 -2.93
C LYS A 71 31.12 -27.21 -2.68
N PRO A 72 32.29 -27.20 -3.30
CA PRO A 72 33.24 -26.11 -3.18
C PRO A 72 32.64 -24.83 -3.79
N LEU A 73 32.94 -23.69 -3.17
CA LEU A 73 32.44 -22.37 -3.56
C LEU A 73 33.57 -21.54 -4.19
N ALA A 74 33.45 -21.27 -5.47
CA ALA A 74 34.36 -20.39 -6.21
C ALA A 74 33.96 -18.91 -6.08
N GLY A 75 34.94 -18.01 -6.14
CA GLY A 75 34.68 -16.56 -6.17
C GLY A 75 34.25 -15.97 -4.83
N ILE A 76 34.46 -16.68 -3.72
CA ILE A 76 34.22 -16.16 -2.37
C ILE A 76 35.38 -15.28 -1.96
N GLN A 77 35.10 -14.07 -1.52
CA GLN A 77 36.11 -13.12 -1.06
C GLN A 77 36.42 -13.32 0.41
N LEU A 78 37.71 -13.33 0.71
CA LEU A 78 38.23 -13.33 2.08
C LEU A 78 39.05 -12.07 2.27
N GLN A 79 38.99 -11.47 3.44
CA GLN A 79 39.84 -10.37 3.85
C GLN A 79 40.20 -10.50 5.32
N VAL A 80 41.33 -9.89 5.72
CA VAL A 80 41.67 -9.79 7.15
C VAL A 80 40.70 -8.83 7.82
N LEU A 81 40.09 -9.24 8.92
CA LEU A 81 39.25 -8.37 9.72
C LEU A 81 40.08 -7.20 10.24
N GLY A 82 39.71 -5.97 9.93
CA GLY A 82 40.44 -4.76 10.27
C GLY A 82 41.46 -4.28 9.23
N ASN A 83 41.66 -5.01 8.13
CA ASN A 83 42.62 -4.57 7.12
C ASN A 83 42.27 -5.10 5.73
N SER A 84 41.54 -4.29 4.95
CA SER A 84 41.13 -4.61 3.59
C SER A 84 42.26 -4.70 2.55
N MET A 85 43.50 -4.38 2.94
CA MET A 85 44.66 -4.55 2.04
C MET A 85 45.05 -6.02 1.86
N TYR A 86 44.64 -6.91 2.74
CA TYR A 86 44.89 -8.33 2.66
C TYR A 86 43.64 -9.08 2.26
N THR A 87 43.55 -9.38 0.98
CA THR A 87 42.39 -10.07 0.40
C THR A 87 42.81 -11.26 -0.43
N ALA A 88 41.92 -12.24 -0.56
CA ALA A 88 42.00 -13.35 -1.48
C ALA A 88 40.62 -13.78 -1.94
N MET A 89 40.56 -14.55 -3.04
CA MET A 89 39.34 -15.16 -3.54
C MET A 89 39.54 -16.66 -3.69
N THR A 90 38.47 -17.44 -3.49
CA THR A 90 38.49 -18.88 -3.76
C THR A 90 38.53 -19.19 -5.25
N ASP A 91 39.33 -20.22 -5.57
CA ASP A 91 39.40 -20.78 -6.94
C ASP A 91 38.17 -21.66 -7.28
N ALA A 92 38.15 -22.25 -8.50
CA ALA A 92 37.06 -23.11 -8.96
C ALA A 92 36.86 -24.38 -8.10
N SER A 93 37.87 -24.77 -7.30
CA SER A 93 37.80 -25.89 -6.35
C SER A 93 37.50 -25.44 -4.92
N GLY A 94 37.11 -24.17 -4.72
CA GLY A 94 36.77 -23.56 -3.45
C GLY A 94 37.97 -23.33 -2.55
N LYS A 95 39.21 -23.53 -3.04
CA LYS A 95 40.44 -23.34 -2.25
C LYS A 95 40.87 -21.89 -2.27
N PHE A 96 41.46 -21.46 -1.15
CA PHE A 96 42.05 -20.14 -1.05
C PHE A 96 43.45 -20.21 -0.44
N ALA A 97 44.26 -19.20 -0.75
CA ALA A 97 45.50 -18.89 -0.08
C ALA A 97 45.57 -17.38 0.14
N ILE A 98 45.59 -16.95 1.41
CA ILE A 98 45.67 -15.55 1.77
C ILE A 98 46.94 -15.26 2.56
N LYS A 99 47.71 -14.27 2.11
CA LYS A 99 48.91 -13.82 2.80
C LYS A 99 48.56 -12.71 3.78
N VAL A 100 48.75 -12.96 5.06
CA VAL A 100 48.32 -12.10 6.15
C VAL A 100 49.43 -11.86 7.15
N PRO A 101 49.40 -10.77 7.96
CA PRO A 101 50.28 -10.58 9.10
C PRO A 101 50.13 -11.73 10.12
N THR A 102 51.24 -12.14 10.77
CA THR A 102 51.24 -13.24 11.75
C THR A 102 50.36 -13.01 12.98
N PHE A 103 50.00 -11.77 13.25
CA PHE A 103 49.10 -11.39 14.34
C PHE A 103 47.61 -11.37 13.93
N THR A 104 47.27 -11.81 12.70
CA THR A 104 45.86 -11.87 12.25
C THR A 104 45.10 -12.91 13.05
N THR A 105 44.04 -12.48 13.71
CA THR A 105 43.21 -13.33 14.58
C THR A 105 41.90 -13.73 13.92
N SER A 106 41.46 -13.02 12.85
CA SER A 106 40.19 -13.27 12.20
C SER A 106 40.21 -12.92 10.72
N LEU A 107 39.53 -13.73 9.94
CA LEU A 107 39.21 -13.46 8.54
C LEU A 107 37.71 -13.15 8.41
N TYR A 108 37.38 -12.17 7.59
CA TYR A 108 36.04 -11.90 7.15
C TYR A 108 35.81 -12.53 5.77
N VAL A 109 34.78 -13.36 5.68
CA VAL A 109 34.43 -14.09 4.47
C VAL A 109 33.12 -13.55 3.91
N HIS A 110 33.14 -13.13 2.67
CA HIS A 110 32.01 -12.41 2.06
C HIS A 110 31.68 -12.92 0.67
N SER A 111 30.38 -12.95 0.35
CA SER A 111 29.83 -13.22 -0.98
C SER A 111 28.43 -12.62 -1.08
N SER A 112 28.05 -12.15 -2.26
CA SER A 112 26.70 -11.67 -2.53
C SER A 112 25.61 -12.76 -2.43
N GLN A 113 25.99 -14.03 -2.50
CA GLN A 113 25.06 -15.17 -2.50
C GLN A 113 25.03 -15.95 -1.19
N TYR A 114 25.98 -15.67 -0.28
CA TYR A 114 26.19 -16.40 0.97
C TYR A 114 26.25 -15.44 2.14
N LEU A 115 25.83 -15.91 3.31
CA LEU A 115 25.93 -15.13 4.54
C LEU A 115 27.38 -14.86 4.85
N SER A 116 27.73 -13.58 4.98
CA SER A 116 29.06 -13.18 5.43
C SER A 116 29.31 -13.66 6.85
N GLN A 117 30.52 -14.12 7.13
CA GLN A 117 30.88 -14.61 8.45
C GLN A 117 32.30 -14.26 8.80
N GLN A 118 32.54 -14.06 10.10
CA GLN A 118 33.87 -13.93 10.67
C GLN A 118 34.37 -15.31 11.06
N VAL A 119 35.61 -15.61 10.67
CA VAL A 119 36.27 -16.88 10.97
C VAL A 119 37.52 -16.62 11.80
N SER A 120 37.56 -17.12 13.03
CA SER A 120 38.72 -17.01 13.88
C SER A 120 39.89 -17.86 13.37
N VAL A 121 41.07 -17.30 13.40
CA VAL A 121 42.32 -17.94 12.97
C VAL A 121 43.20 -18.07 14.22
N ALA A 122 43.60 -19.28 14.55
CA ALA A 122 44.59 -19.49 15.66
C ALA A 122 45.96 -18.96 15.24
N ALA A 123 46.52 -18.07 16.02
CA ALA A 123 47.69 -17.28 15.67
C ALA A 123 49.03 -18.08 15.55
N VAL A 124 49.01 -19.42 15.66
CA VAL A 124 50.24 -20.18 15.87
C VAL A 124 50.46 -21.33 14.89
N ASP A 125 49.49 -21.71 14.09
CA ASP A 125 49.64 -22.88 13.24
C ASP A 125 49.53 -22.54 11.74
N THR A 126 50.68 -22.36 11.11
CA THR A 126 50.82 -22.04 9.68
C THR A 126 50.46 -23.22 8.75
N THR A 127 50.18 -24.39 9.33
CA THR A 127 49.87 -25.62 8.57
C THR A 127 48.38 -25.95 8.55
N GLN A 128 47.52 -25.18 9.24
CA GLN A 128 46.09 -25.43 9.30
C GLN A 128 45.42 -25.17 7.96
N ASN A 129 44.80 -26.21 7.43
CA ASN A 129 43.81 -26.09 6.37
C ASN A 129 42.45 -25.67 6.97
N ILE A 130 42.13 -24.39 6.81
CA ILE A 130 40.89 -23.83 7.32
C ILE A 130 39.72 -24.31 6.46
N SER A 131 38.77 -25.03 7.06
CA SER A 131 37.53 -25.43 6.35
C SER A 131 36.39 -24.52 6.77
N ILE A 132 35.90 -23.71 5.83
CA ILE A 132 34.81 -22.75 6.05
C ILE A 132 33.56 -23.29 5.37
N LYS A 133 32.45 -23.31 6.11
CA LYS A 133 31.15 -23.70 5.59
C LYS A 133 30.26 -22.47 5.51
N MET A 134 29.92 -22.04 4.32
CA MET A 134 29.04 -20.90 4.11
C MET A 134 27.60 -21.33 3.89
N MET A 135 26.69 -20.61 4.52
CA MET A 135 25.26 -20.78 4.33
C MET A 135 24.78 -19.76 3.30
N SER A 136 24.12 -20.23 2.23
CA SER A 136 23.49 -19.29 1.31
C SER A 136 22.35 -18.55 2.02
N ASP A 137 22.10 -17.30 1.66
CA ASP A 137 20.99 -16.54 2.19
C ASP A 137 19.65 -17.24 1.96
N LYS A 138 19.49 -17.92 0.82
CA LYS A 138 18.31 -18.74 0.53
C LYS A 138 18.13 -19.88 1.54
N PHE A 139 19.23 -20.45 2.05
CA PHE A 139 19.19 -21.52 3.03
C PHE A 139 18.94 -21.05 4.46
N ARG A 140 19.19 -19.79 4.79
CA ARG A 140 18.84 -19.26 6.12
C ARG A 140 17.34 -19.41 6.37
N ASN A 141 16.50 -19.11 5.38
CA ASN A 141 15.07 -19.26 5.48
C ASN A 141 14.60 -20.71 5.45
N MET A 142 15.38 -21.59 4.80
CA MET A 142 15.11 -23.05 4.87
C MET A 142 15.31 -23.64 6.25
N TYR A 143 16.20 -23.06 7.06
CA TYR A 143 16.44 -23.49 8.45
C TYR A 143 15.58 -22.73 9.46
N SER A 144 14.79 -21.77 9.04
CA SER A 144 13.74 -21.18 9.85
C SER A 144 12.60 -22.17 10.04
N THR A 145 12.06 -22.25 11.23
CA THR A 145 10.86 -23.04 11.52
C THR A 145 9.59 -22.32 11.14
N GLY A 146 9.62 -20.98 11.11
CA GLY A 146 8.49 -20.18 10.69
C GLY A 146 8.17 -20.34 9.20
N THR A 147 6.94 -20.08 8.82
CA THR A 147 6.52 -19.90 7.44
C THR A 147 6.84 -18.46 7.00
N ALA A 148 8.13 -18.11 7.09
CA ALA A 148 8.62 -16.89 6.51
C ALA A 148 8.87 -17.15 5.03
N TYR A 149 8.17 -16.48 4.17
CA TYR A 149 8.56 -16.34 2.78
C TYR A 149 9.43 -15.10 2.67
N THR A 150 10.70 -15.30 2.38
CA THR A 150 11.57 -14.19 2.02
C THR A 150 11.55 -14.11 0.51
N ALA A 151 10.82 -13.17 -0.01
CA ALA A 151 11.10 -12.70 -1.35
C ALA A 151 12.43 -11.99 -1.29
N LYS A 152 13.47 -12.69 -1.64
CA LYS A 152 14.69 -12.04 -2.06
C LYS A 152 14.45 -11.50 -3.45
N ASN A 153 13.75 -10.39 -3.50
CA ASN A 153 13.87 -9.55 -4.65
C ASN A 153 15.22 -8.92 -4.55
N ASP A 154 16.04 -9.22 -5.53
CA ASP A 154 16.95 -8.24 -6.02
C ASP A 154 16.07 -7.08 -6.48
N PHE A 155 15.62 -6.19 -5.58
CA PHE A 155 15.05 -4.88 -5.91
C PHE A 155 16.08 -4.06 -6.70
N ASN A 156 17.04 -4.77 -7.26
CA ASN A 156 18.10 -4.29 -8.06
C ASN A 156 17.56 -3.94 -9.44
N VAL A 157 17.56 -2.66 -9.70
CA VAL A 157 17.73 -2.08 -11.04
C VAL A 157 16.53 -2.20 -11.99
N SER A 158 15.62 -3.15 -11.84
CA SER A 158 14.51 -3.35 -12.79
C SER A 158 13.13 -3.23 -12.17
N SER A 159 13.02 -2.74 -10.93
CA SER A 159 11.70 -2.49 -10.36
C SER A 159 10.95 -1.47 -11.21
N VAL A 160 9.88 -1.92 -11.82
CA VAL A 160 8.96 -1.07 -12.58
C VAL A 160 8.05 -0.32 -11.61
N ALA A 161 7.92 -0.82 -10.39
CA ALA A 161 7.08 -0.24 -9.37
C ALA A 161 7.73 1.01 -8.77
N ALA A 162 6.93 2.04 -8.62
CA ALA A 162 7.34 3.30 -8.00
C ALA A 162 7.33 3.26 -6.47
N THR A 163 6.60 2.31 -5.90
CA THR A 163 6.41 2.11 -4.46
C THR A 163 6.59 0.63 -4.07
N ILE A 164 6.85 0.40 -2.79
CA ILE A 164 7.10 -0.95 -2.26
C ILE A 164 5.86 -1.83 -2.36
N ASP A 165 4.68 -1.30 -2.06
CA ASP A 165 3.42 -2.04 -2.16
C ASP A 165 3.09 -2.46 -3.59
N GLY A 166 3.43 -1.62 -4.57
CA GLY A 166 3.36 -1.99 -5.98
C GLY A 166 4.31 -3.15 -6.31
N GLU A 167 5.54 -3.13 -5.79
CA GLU A 167 6.51 -4.20 -5.99
C GLU A 167 6.09 -5.51 -5.30
N ILE A 168 5.53 -5.43 -4.08
CA ILE A 168 4.96 -6.58 -3.38
C ILE A 168 3.85 -7.21 -4.23
N GLY A 169 2.94 -6.41 -4.77
CA GLY A 169 1.87 -6.88 -5.64
C GLY A 169 2.39 -7.59 -6.90
N ASN A 170 3.49 -7.09 -7.48
CA ASN A 170 4.07 -7.67 -8.70
C ASN A 170 4.82 -8.99 -8.45
N THR A 171 5.39 -9.16 -7.27
CA THR A 171 6.36 -10.26 -7.01
C THR A 171 5.86 -11.31 -6.04
N LEU A 172 4.93 -10.98 -5.15
CA LEU A 172 4.45 -11.84 -4.07
C LEU A 172 2.95 -12.17 -4.17
N GLY A 173 2.43 -12.23 -5.39
CA GLY A 173 1.00 -12.26 -5.66
C GLY A 173 0.19 -13.38 -5.00
N ALA A 174 0.76 -14.56 -4.68
CA ALA A 174 0.07 -15.60 -3.92
C ALA A 174 0.24 -15.43 -2.40
N ASP A 175 1.38 -14.86 -1.97
CA ASP A 175 1.67 -14.66 -0.55
C ASP A 175 0.95 -13.44 0.02
N VAL A 176 0.81 -12.40 -0.82
CA VAL A 176 0.11 -11.15 -0.48
C VAL A 176 -0.81 -10.78 -1.64
N ARG A 177 -2.11 -10.96 -1.45
CA ARG A 177 -3.10 -10.43 -2.39
C ARG A 177 -3.10 -8.91 -2.28
N SER A 178 -2.62 -8.25 -3.30
CA SER A 178 -2.56 -6.79 -3.39
C SER A 178 -3.62 -6.29 -4.37
N ILE A 179 -4.44 -5.33 -3.94
CA ILE A 179 -5.45 -4.67 -4.75
C ILE A 179 -5.08 -3.21 -4.82
N SER A 180 -4.63 -2.74 -5.98
CA SER A 180 -4.34 -1.33 -6.20
C SER A 180 -5.60 -0.48 -6.03
N ARG A 181 -5.50 0.61 -5.28
CA ARG A 181 -6.62 1.54 -5.08
C ARG A 181 -6.80 2.49 -6.25
N SER A 182 -5.69 2.87 -6.87
CA SER A 182 -5.67 3.70 -8.07
C SER A 182 -4.40 3.43 -8.88
N ALA A 183 -4.32 3.96 -10.10
CA ALA A 183 -3.11 3.90 -10.91
C ALA A 183 -2.08 4.99 -10.51
N GLN A 184 -2.36 5.77 -9.49
CA GLN A 184 -1.47 6.81 -8.98
C GLN A 184 -0.39 6.18 -8.09
N VAL A 185 0.82 6.74 -8.14
CA VAL A 185 1.98 6.23 -7.38
C VAL A 185 1.73 6.23 -5.88
N ASP A 186 1.07 7.26 -5.38
CA ASP A 186 0.76 7.45 -3.96
C ASP A 186 -0.60 6.86 -3.53
N GLY A 187 -1.39 6.31 -4.47
CA GLY A 187 -2.69 5.71 -4.17
C GLY A 187 -2.61 4.45 -3.30
N GLY A 188 -1.50 3.76 -3.36
CA GLY A 188 -1.24 2.58 -2.56
C GLY A 188 -2.09 1.36 -2.94
N SER A 189 -1.93 0.31 -2.14
CA SER A 189 -2.66 -0.95 -2.31
C SER A 189 -3.28 -1.41 -1.00
N SER A 190 -4.43 -2.05 -1.10
CA SER A 190 -4.98 -2.85 -0.01
C SER A 190 -4.39 -4.25 -0.08
N MET A 191 -3.75 -4.70 0.99
CA MET A 191 -3.04 -5.96 1.05
C MET A 191 -3.75 -6.94 1.98
N PHE A 192 -3.83 -8.21 1.58
CA PHE A 192 -4.44 -9.29 2.36
C PHE A 192 -3.57 -10.52 2.31
N ILE A 193 -3.38 -11.17 3.46
CA ILE A 193 -2.64 -12.42 3.60
C ILE A 193 -3.61 -13.51 4.04
N ARG A 194 -3.81 -14.53 3.17
CA ARG A 194 -4.67 -15.70 3.44
C ARG A 194 -6.13 -15.35 3.73
N GLY A 195 -6.66 -14.36 2.99
CA GLY A 195 -8.06 -13.93 3.06
C GLY A 195 -8.31 -12.80 4.06
N ILE A 196 -9.57 -12.52 4.32
CA ILE A 196 -10.05 -11.48 5.22
C ILE A 196 -10.22 -12.11 6.60
N ASN A 197 -9.50 -11.63 7.62
CA ASN A 197 -9.53 -12.20 8.97
C ASN A 197 -10.32 -11.34 9.98
N SER A 198 -10.84 -10.20 9.57
CA SER A 198 -11.70 -9.31 10.39
C SER A 198 -12.83 -8.73 9.56
N LEU A 199 -13.96 -8.40 10.18
CA LEU A 199 -15.14 -7.82 9.50
C LEU A 199 -15.19 -6.29 9.58
N MET A 200 -14.94 -5.71 10.74
CA MET A 200 -15.07 -4.26 11.00
C MET A 200 -13.79 -3.62 11.51
N SER A 201 -12.81 -4.41 11.93
CA SER A 201 -11.47 -3.96 12.25
C SER A 201 -10.56 -4.07 11.01
N ASN A 202 -9.34 -3.56 11.09
CA ASN A 202 -8.38 -3.63 9.98
C ASN A 202 -8.04 -5.07 9.62
N ALA A 203 -8.18 -5.42 8.34
CA ALA A 203 -7.85 -6.74 7.80
C ALA A 203 -6.53 -6.78 7.03
N GLN A 204 -5.76 -5.68 7.00
CA GLN A 204 -4.47 -5.60 6.31
C GLN A 204 -3.31 -6.02 7.22
N PRO A 205 -2.20 -6.53 6.65
CA PRO A 205 -1.05 -6.97 7.42
C PRO A 205 -0.33 -5.80 8.11
N LEU A 206 0.31 -6.08 9.24
CA LEU A 206 1.23 -5.16 9.88
C LEU A 206 2.47 -4.95 9.01
N ILE A 207 2.86 -3.72 8.81
CA ILE A 207 4.12 -3.36 8.13
C ILE A 207 5.19 -3.08 9.18
N VAL A 208 6.36 -3.70 9.01
CA VAL A 208 7.53 -3.51 9.87
C VAL A 208 8.71 -3.09 9.00
N ILE A 209 9.34 -1.96 9.30
CA ILE A 209 10.48 -1.44 8.54
C ILE A 209 11.70 -1.42 9.46
N ASP A 210 12.72 -2.19 9.12
CA ASP A 210 13.96 -2.35 9.91
C ASP A 210 13.69 -2.64 11.41
N GLY A 211 12.64 -3.44 11.68
CA GLY A 211 12.23 -3.82 13.02
C GLY A 211 11.28 -2.85 13.72
N VAL A 212 10.91 -1.74 13.08
CA VAL A 212 9.98 -0.74 13.62
C VAL A 212 8.58 -0.95 13.02
N GLU A 213 7.59 -1.20 13.89
CA GLU A 213 6.19 -1.32 13.49
C GLU A 213 5.66 0.03 12.98
N GLN A 214 4.92 -0.01 11.87
CA GLN A 214 4.30 1.17 11.28
C GLN A 214 2.80 1.16 11.52
N ASP A 215 2.19 2.33 11.74
CA ASP A 215 0.76 2.48 11.65
C ASP A 215 0.36 2.86 10.22
N MET A 216 -0.49 2.03 9.62
CA MET A 216 -0.93 2.21 8.25
C MET A 216 -2.30 2.88 8.15
N GLN A 217 -2.95 3.17 9.27
CA GLN A 217 -4.30 3.72 9.31
C GLN A 217 -4.32 5.25 9.40
N GLN A 218 -3.38 5.80 10.14
CA GLN A 218 -3.27 7.25 10.30
C GLN A 218 -2.73 7.92 9.04
N ASN A 219 -2.92 9.21 8.89
CA ASN A 219 -2.50 10.01 7.72
C ASN A 219 -2.99 9.51 6.35
N ARG A 220 -3.96 8.60 6.29
CA ARG A 220 -4.55 8.14 5.03
C ARG A 220 -5.64 9.06 4.50
N VAL A 221 -6.24 9.85 5.38
CA VAL A 221 -7.32 10.76 5.00
C VAL A 221 -6.78 11.84 4.06
N CYS A 222 -7.48 12.06 2.97
CA CYS A 222 -7.19 13.09 1.99
C CYS A 222 -8.38 14.04 1.86
N LEU A 223 -8.10 15.34 1.72
CA LEU A 223 -9.13 16.36 1.47
C LEU A 223 -9.79 16.21 0.10
N HIS A 224 -9.16 15.47 -0.80
CA HIS A 224 -9.64 15.27 -2.16
C HIS A 224 -10.39 13.94 -2.25
N ASP A 225 -11.60 13.98 -2.78
CA ASP A 225 -12.41 12.78 -3.04
C ASP A 225 -11.64 11.77 -3.91
N GLY A 226 -11.72 10.49 -3.57
CA GLY A 226 -11.06 9.40 -4.29
C GLY A 226 -9.54 9.29 -4.08
N GLN A 227 -8.93 10.20 -3.34
CA GLN A 227 -7.51 10.20 -3.03
C GLN A 227 -7.22 9.58 -1.66
N VAL A 228 -6.08 8.92 -1.54
CA VAL A 228 -5.60 8.27 -0.30
C VAL A 228 -4.11 8.49 -0.16
N ASN A 229 -3.64 8.87 1.02
CA ASN A 229 -2.23 8.94 1.32
C ASN A 229 -1.66 7.53 1.57
N ASN A 230 -0.44 7.27 1.07
CA ASN A 230 0.26 6.01 1.24
C ASN A 230 1.60 6.22 1.95
N ILE A 231 1.72 5.73 3.17
CA ILE A 231 2.97 5.81 3.96
C ILE A 231 4.13 5.12 3.24
N LEU A 232 3.88 4.01 2.51
CA LEU A 232 4.91 3.30 1.76
C LEU A 232 5.46 4.10 0.57
N ALA A 233 4.76 5.15 0.14
CA ALA A 233 5.27 6.07 -0.88
C ALA A 233 6.50 6.88 -0.39
N ASN A 234 6.74 6.96 0.92
CA ASN A 234 7.91 7.62 1.51
C ASN A 234 9.21 6.81 1.35
N ILE A 235 9.13 5.53 0.98
CA ILE A 235 10.27 4.63 0.90
C ILE A 235 10.52 4.28 -0.58
N SER A 236 11.76 4.50 -1.02
CA SER A 236 12.16 4.08 -2.36
C SER A 236 12.34 2.56 -2.42
N PRO A 237 11.79 1.87 -3.43
CA PRO A 237 12.12 0.47 -3.67
C PRO A 237 13.63 0.22 -3.84
N ASP A 238 14.36 1.19 -4.35
CA ASP A 238 15.83 1.13 -4.48
C ASP A 238 16.57 1.03 -3.13
N ASP A 239 15.95 1.47 -2.04
CA ASP A 239 16.51 1.39 -0.69
C ASP A 239 16.27 0.03 -0.02
N VAL A 240 15.42 -0.82 -0.58
CA VAL A 240 15.02 -2.09 0.03
C VAL A 240 16.00 -3.20 -0.34
N GLU A 241 16.44 -3.97 0.64
CA GLU A 241 17.26 -5.17 0.44
C GLU A 241 16.38 -6.42 0.26
N ASN A 242 15.36 -6.57 1.11
CA ASN A 242 14.40 -7.65 0.99
C ASN A 242 13.05 -7.34 1.65
N VAL A 243 12.02 -8.07 1.25
CA VAL A 243 10.70 -8.11 1.89
C VAL A 243 10.45 -9.52 2.38
N THR A 244 10.14 -9.68 3.66
CA THR A 244 9.78 -10.97 4.27
C THR A 244 8.32 -10.95 4.68
N VAL A 245 7.55 -11.93 4.25
CA VAL A 245 6.14 -12.09 4.63
C VAL A 245 6.00 -13.17 5.67
N LEU A 246 5.55 -12.83 6.87
CA LEU A 246 5.19 -13.78 7.91
C LEU A 246 3.70 -14.05 7.82
N LYS A 247 3.35 -15.26 7.40
CA LYS A 247 1.96 -15.73 7.30
C LYS A 247 1.52 -16.45 8.57
N ASN A 248 2.48 -17.11 9.23
CA ASN A 248 2.37 -17.72 10.55
C ASN A 248 3.56 -17.26 11.40
N ALA A 249 3.66 -17.76 12.64
CA ALA A 249 4.67 -17.33 13.62
C ALA A 249 4.60 -15.82 13.91
N THR A 250 3.39 -15.28 13.87
CA THR A 250 3.11 -13.87 14.07
C THR A 250 2.77 -13.52 15.51
N ALA A 251 2.79 -14.50 16.42
CA ALA A 251 2.53 -14.32 17.85
C ALA A 251 3.39 -13.21 18.48
N LEU A 252 4.66 -13.05 18.06
CA LEU A 252 5.57 -12.01 18.54
C LEU A 252 5.21 -10.58 18.13
N TYR A 253 4.13 -10.42 17.33
CA TYR A 253 3.53 -9.13 16.96
C TYR A 253 2.18 -8.89 17.66
N GLY A 254 1.79 -9.80 18.56
CA GLY A 254 0.67 -9.65 19.49
C GLY A 254 -0.67 -9.37 18.84
N ALA A 255 -1.33 -8.34 19.35
CA ALA A 255 -2.63 -7.90 18.90
C ALA A 255 -2.63 -7.24 17.50
N ARG A 256 -1.50 -7.15 16.82
CA ARG A 256 -1.38 -6.65 15.43
C ARG A 256 -0.96 -7.73 14.43
N GLY A 257 -0.76 -8.98 14.89
CA GLY A 257 -0.24 -10.08 14.09
C GLY A 257 -1.28 -10.92 13.36
N ALA A 258 -2.59 -10.73 13.59
CA ALA A 258 -3.66 -11.58 13.06
C ALA A 258 -3.65 -11.68 11.53
N ASN A 259 -3.45 -10.55 10.85
CA ASN A 259 -3.53 -10.43 9.41
C ASN A 259 -2.21 -10.74 8.69
N GLY A 260 -1.21 -11.28 9.41
CA GLY A 260 0.15 -11.46 8.92
C GLY A 260 1.02 -10.21 9.08
N VAL A 261 2.30 -10.36 8.76
CA VAL A 261 3.29 -9.27 8.90
C VAL A 261 4.17 -9.20 7.66
N VAL A 262 4.35 -8.00 7.12
CA VAL A 262 5.28 -7.72 6.03
C VAL A 262 6.48 -6.96 6.60
N ILE A 263 7.63 -7.59 6.57
CA ILE A 263 8.89 -7.03 7.09
C ILE A 263 9.71 -6.52 5.91
N ILE A 264 9.97 -5.23 5.91
CA ILE A 264 10.79 -4.55 4.91
C ILE A 264 12.16 -4.29 5.53
N THR A 265 13.19 -4.84 4.93
CA THR A 265 14.58 -4.64 5.35
C THR A 265 15.29 -3.76 4.35
N THR A 266 15.91 -2.67 4.81
CA THR A 266 16.63 -1.74 3.94
C THR A 266 18.10 -2.10 3.77
N LYS A 267 18.71 -1.61 2.68
CA LYS A 267 20.10 -1.85 2.34
C LYS A 267 21.04 -1.28 3.40
N ARG A 268 22.04 -2.07 3.78
CA ARG A 268 23.06 -1.69 4.77
C ARG A 268 24.46 -1.75 4.17
N GLY A 269 25.40 -1.05 4.79
CA GLY A 269 26.80 -1.10 4.44
C GLY A 269 27.37 -2.50 4.63
N ARG A 270 28.39 -2.80 3.87
CA ARG A 270 29.18 -4.04 3.95
C ARG A 270 30.66 -3.69 4.07
N SER A 271 31.44 -4.56 4.72
CA SER A 271 32.90 -4.39 4.76
C SER A 271 33.47 -4.64 3.37
N MET A 272 33.69 -3.55 2.64
CA MET A 272 34.21 -3.56 1.28
C MET A 272 34.75 -2.18 0.90
N ALA A 273 35.55 -2.11 -0.16
CA ALA A 273 35.88 -0.83 -0.76
C ALA A 273 34.60 -0.08 -1.15
N THR A 274 34.64 1.23 -1.06
CA THR A 274 33.48 2.06 -1.41
C THR A 274 32.99 1.74 -2.82
N ARG A 275 31.72 1.41 -2.90
CA ARG A 275 31.00 1.15 -4.14
C ARG A 275 29.92 2.22 -4.31
N ILE A 276 29.84 2.75 -5.53
CA ILE A 276 28.83 3.71 -5.91
C ILE A 276 27.98 3.09 -7.00
N ASP A 277 26.69 2.97 -6.73
CA ASP A 277 25.70 2.51 -7.69
C ASP A 277 24.80 3.69 -8.05
N ALA A 278 24.71 4.02 -9.33
CA ALA A 278 23.76 5.01 -9.82
C ALA A 278 22.73 4.31 -10.71
N ASN A 279 21.45 4.57 -10.44
CA ASN A 279 20.35 4.01 -11.21
C ASN A 279 19.49 5.15 -11.78
N ILE A 280 19.14 5.02 -13.04
CA ILE A 280 18.22 5.91 -13.76
C ILE A 280 17.18 5.04 -14.42
N SER A 281 15.93 5.28 -14.14
CA SER A 281 14.83 4.60 -14.80
C SER A 281 13.80 5.60 -15.31
N ALA A 282 13.18 5.26 -16.44
CA ALA A 282 12.10 6.02 -17.02
C ALA A 282 10.99 5.08 -17.48
N GLY A 283 9.75 5.49 -17.28
CA GLY A 283 8.57 4.74 -17.68
C GLY A 283 7.51 5.65 -18.30
N VAL A 284 6.71 5.08 -19.18
CA VAL A 284 5.54 5.76 -19.76
C VAL A 284 4.30 5.00 -19.34
N THR A 285 3.37 5.71 -18.68
CA THR A 285 2.04 5.20 -18.37
C THR A 285 1.10 5.67 -19.47
N MET A 286 0.49 4.71 -20.16
CA MET A 286 -0.49 5.01 -21.22
C MET A 286 -1.85 5.25 -20.62
N ILE A 287 -2.68 6.04 -21.31
CA ILE A 287 -4.09 6.25 -20.96
C ILE A 287 -4.79 4.87 -20.93
N PRO A 288 -5.52 4.52 -19.85
CA PRO A 288 -6.28 3.28 -19.82
C PRO A 288 -7.40 3.29 -20.88
N GLN A 289 -7.93 2.12 -21.20
CA GLN A 289 -9.12 2.05 -22.07
C GLN A 289 -10.31 2.63 -21.32
N LEU A 290 -10.78 3.78 -21.77
CA LEU A 290 -11.93 4.47 -21.21
C LEU A 290 -13.24 3.91 -21.79
N PRO A 291 -14.38 4.02 -21.06
CA PRO A 291 -15.68 3.71 -21.61
C PRO A 291 -15.98 4.56 -22.86
N THR A 292 -16.59 3.94 -23.87
CA THR A 292 -17.04 4.69 -25.07
C THR A 292 -18.37 5.39 -24.75
N MET A 293 -18.30 6.71 -24.67
CA MET A 293 -19.45 7.57 -24.37
C MET A 293 -20.23 7.96 -25.61
N MET A 294 -21.48 8.37 -25.43
CA MET A 294 -22.32 8.87 -26.54
C MET A 294 -21.67 10.11 -27.16
N ASN A 295 -21.69 10.18 -28.50
CA ASN A 295 -21.35 11.38 -29.24
C ASN A 295 -22.50 12.41 -29.22
N ALA A 296 -22.27 13.59 -29.78
CA ALA A 296 -23.25 14.69 -29.76
C ALA A 296 -24.63 14.32 -30.32
N SER A 297 -24.67 13.59 -31.43
CA SER A 297 -25.96 13.18 -32.06
C SER A 297 -26.73 12.18 -31.19
N GLN A 298 -25.98 11.17 -30.65
CA GLN A 298 -26.57 10.16 -29.77
C GLN A 298 -27.06 10.77 -28.46
N TYR A 299 -26.22 11.62 -27.84
CA TYR A 299 -26.59 12.30 -26.59
C TYR A 299 -27.79 13.25 -26.77
N ARG A 300 -27.87 13.98 -27.90
CA ARG A 300 -28.99 14.87 -28.19
C ARG A 300 -30.30 14.10 -28.27
N ASN A 301 -30.31 12.95 -28.96
CA ASN A 301 -31.48 12.08 -29.02
C ASN A 301 -31.85 11.56 -27.63
N TYR A 302 -30.87 11.06 -26.87
CA TYR A 302 -31.09 10.60 -25.51
C TYR A 302 -31.67 11.70 -24.60
N ALA A 303 -31.05 12.88 -24.57
CA ALA A 303 -31.55 14.00 -23.78
C ALA A 303 -32.97 14.47 -24.19
N SER A 304 -33.27 14.43 -25.50
CA SER A 304 -34.60 14.75 -26.00
C SER A 304 -35.68 13.74 -25.55
N GLU A 305 -35.33 12.44 -25.56
CA GLU A 305 -36.22 11.38 -25.08
C GLU A 305 -36.41 11.49 -23.56
N MET A 306 -35.35 11.72 -22.78
CA MET A 306 -35.43 11.96 -21.34
C MET A 306 -36.35 13.14 -21.00
N LEU A 307 -36.24 14.27 -21.70
CA LEU A 307 -37.11 15.43 -21.53
C LEU A 307 -38.60 15.08 -21.82
N GLY A 308 -38.85 14.18 -22.76
CA GLY A 308 -40.21 13.71 -23.10
C GLY A 308 -40.86 12.87 -21.99
N THR A 309 -40.07 12.21 -21.13
CA THR A 309 -40.58 11.34 -20.06
C THR A 309 -40.84 12.07 -18.74
N LEU A 310 -40.13 13.17 -18.48
CA LEU A 310 -40.23 13.87 -17.21
C LEU A 310 -41.60 14.49 -16.96
N SER A 311 -42.22 14.10 -15.86
CA SER A 311 -43.52 14.68 -15.44
C SER A 311 -43.41 16.17 -15.12
N ASP A 312 -42.25 16.62 -14.63
CA ASP A 312 -42.03 18.02 -14.29
C ASP A 312 -41.90 18.91 -15.52
N VAL A 313 -41.34 18.41 -16.62
CA VAL A 313 -41.37 19.12 -17.91
C VAL A 313 -42.81 19.30 -18.38
N LYS A 314 -43.65 18.29 -18.24
CA LYS A 314 -45.07 18.37 -18.55
C LYS A 314 -45.83 19.37 -17.67
N LYS A 315 -45.44 19.49 -16.38
CA LYS A 315 -46.00 20.50 -15.46
C LYS A 315 -45.51 21.92 -15.78
N LEU A 316 -44.22 22.07 -16.12
CA LEU A 316 -43.64 23.35 -16.49
C LEU A 316 -44.15 23.88 -17.85
N THR A 317 -44.37 22.98 -18.77
CA THR A 317 -44.81 23.37 -20.12
C THR A 317 -46.29 23.75 -20.20
N GLY A 318 -47.17 23.18 -19.35
CA GLY A 318 -48.62 23.38 -19.50
C GLY A 318 -49.03 23.22 -20.94
N SER A 319 -49.48 24.31 -21.58
CA SER A 319 -49.76 24.36 -23.02
C SER A 319 -48.64 25.05 -23.83
N LYS A 320 -47.49 25.43 -23.23
CA LYS A 320 -46.35 26.08 -23.89
C LYS A 320 -45.16 25.14 -23.95
N THR A 321 -44.59 24.96 -25.12
CA THR A 321 -43.34 24.23 -25.35
C THR A 321 -42.17 25.00 -24.73
N ILE A 322 -41.36 24.38 -23.89
CA ILE A 322 -40.10 24.95 -23.49
C ILE A 322 -39.09 24.63 -24.59
N ASP A 323 -38.56 25.66 -25.24
CA ASP A 323 -37.51 25.50 -26.22
C ASP A 323 -36.15 25.41 -25.54
N PHE A 324 -35.59 24.23 -25.51
CA PHE A 324 -34.20 24.04 -25.07
C PHE A 324 -33.26 24.42 -26.21
N ASN A 325 -32.39 25.37 -25.98
CA ASN A 325 -31.48 25.91 -27.00
C ASN A 325 -30.62 24.85 -27.71
N PHE A 326 -30.28 23.77 -27.02
CA PHE A 326 -29.47 22.68 -27.58
C PHE A 326 -30.23 21.74 -28.51
N LEU A 327 -31.58 21.84 -28.55
CA LEU A 327 -32.43 21.09 -29.46
C LEU A 327 -32.73 21.88 -30.75
N ASN A 328 -32.43 23.16 -30.82
CA ASN A 328 -32.66 24.00 -32.00
C ASN A 328 -31.59 23.74 -33.06
N ASP A 329 -31.98 23.16 -34.19
CA ASP A 329 -31.10 22.80 -35.30
C ASP A 329 -30.97 23.90 -36.38
N ASP A 330 -31.49 25.11 -36.16
CA ASP A 330 -31.29 26.21 -37.09
C ASP A 330 -29.86 26.74 -37.01
N PRO A 331 -29.02 26.56 -38.07
CA PRO A 331 -27.65 27.06 -38.09
C PRO A 331 -27.53 28.59 -37.98
N LYS A 332 -28.63 29.33 -38.18
CA LYS A 332 -28.65 30.79 -37.99
C LYS A 332 -29.06 31.18 -36.58
N GLY A 333 -29.42 30.23 -35.72
CA GLY A 333 -29.79 30.47 -34.35
C GLY A 333 -28.60 31.00 -33.56
N TYR A 334 -28.86 32.01 -32.71
CA TYR A 334 -27.80 32.65 -31.91
C TYR A 334 -26.98 31.66 -31.04
N TYR A 335 -27.67 30.63 -30.52
CA TYR A 335 -27.05 29.62 -29.63
C TYR A 335 -26.57 28.39 -30.40
N TYR A 336 -26.74 28.30 -31.71
CA TYR A 336 -26.42 27.09 -32.49
C TYR A 336 -24.99 26.62 -32.26
N ASN A 337 -24.01 27.50 -32.45
CA ASN A 337 -22.58 27.15 -32.30
C ASN A 337 -22.16 26.88 -30.86
N MET A 338 -22.97 27.27 -29.88
CA MET A 338 -22.68 27.00 -28.46
C MET A 338 -22.98 25.54 -28.09
N TYR A 339 -24.03 24.95 -28.70
CA TYR A 339 -24.59 23.65 -28.33
C TYR A 339 -24.53 22.59 -29.43
N HIS A 340 -23.82 22.87 -30.53
CA HIS A 340 -23.63 21.92 -31.64
C HIS A 340 -22.18 21.46 -31.77
N ASN A 341 -21.52 21.27 -30.65
CA ASN A 341 -20.17 20.69 -30.57
C ASN A 341 -20.28 19.16 -30.53
N ASN A 342 -19.15 18.50 -30.74
CA ASN A 342 -18.98 17.08 -30.50
C ASN A 342 -17.67 16.91 -29.71
N THR A 343 -17.69 17.39 -28.46
CA THR A 343 -16.51 17.45 -27.59
C THR A 343 -16.26 16.08 -26.97
N ASP A 344 -15.07 15.53 -27.23
CA ASP A 344 -14.54 14.45 -26.43
C ASP A 344 -13.79 15.07 -25.23
N TRP A 345 -14.42 15.06 -24.07
CA TRP A 345 -13.85 15.64 -22.85
C TRP A 345 -12.62 14.88 -22.35
N THR A 346 -12.49 13.59 -22.71
CA THR A 346 -11.36 12.77 -22.28
C THR A 346 -10.04 13.25 -22.88
N ASP A 347 -10.06 13.76 -24.11
CA ASP A 347 -8.89 14.34 -24.77
C ASP A 347 -8.33 15.58 -24.02
N TYR A 348 -9.19 16.29 -23.32
CA TYR A 348 -8.80 17.47 -22.55
C TYR A 348 -8.29 17.13 -21.16
N VAL A 349 -8.74 16.01 -20.59
CA VAL A 349 -8.44 15.62 -19.19
C VAL A 349 -7.27 14.63 -19.12
N TYR A 350 -7.17 13.69 -20.06
CA TYR A 350 -6.13 12.64 -20.01
C TYR A 350 -4.90 12.94 -20.88
N ARG A 351 -3.79 12.34 -20.51
CA ARG A 351 -2.52 12.33 -21.26
C ARG A 351 -1.77 11.03 -21.00
N ASN A 352 -0.88 10.65 -21.93
CA ASN A 352 0.19 9.71 -21.58
C ASN A 352 1.17 10.40 -20.61
N ALA A 353 1.60 9.68 -19.59
CA ALA A 353 2.33 10.21 -18.46
C ALA A 353 3.75 9.65 -18.41
N LEU A 354 4.72 10.49 -18.05
CA LEU A 354 6.12 10.13 -17.90
C LEU A 354 6.46 9.99 -16.42
N THR A 355 7.13 8.91 -16.07
CA THR A 355 7.73 8.69 -14.75
C THR A 355 9.24 8.61 -14.91
N GLN A 356 9.98 9.30 -14.04
CA GLN A 356 11.44 9.30 -14.00
C GLN A 356 11.89 9.06 -12.57
N ASN A 357 12.87 8.17 -12.39
CA ASN A 357 13.46 7.90 -11.08
C ASN A 357 14.99 7.91 -11.19
N TYR A 358 15.61 8.58 -10.25
CA TYR A 358 17.06 8.75 -10.15
C TYR A 358 17.49 8.36 -8.75
N SER A 359 18.42 7.44 -8.63
CA SER A 359 18.97 7.05 -7.34
C SER A 359 20.48 6.87 -7.38
N ILE A 360 21.13 7.26 -6.29
CA ILE A 360 22.55 7.03 -6.04
C ILE A 360 22.67 6.34 -4.70
N ASN A 361 23.36 5.23 -4.68
CA ASN A 361 23.67 4.47 -3.48
C ASN A 361 25.19 4.37 -3.31
N VAL A 362 25.69 4.80 -2.18
CA VAL A 362 27.11 4.75 -1.80
C VAL A 362 27.24 3.84 -0.59
N GLN A 363 27.88 2.70 -0.77
CA GLN A 363 28.08 1.72 0.31
C GLN A 363 29.56 1.34 0.45
N GLY A 364 29.97 1.05 1.65
CA GLY A 364 31.34 0.66 1.92
C GLY A 364 31.62 0.62 3.41
N GLY A 365 32.89 0.56 3.74
CA GLY A 365 33.40 0.56 5.10
C GLY A 365 34.36 -0.58 5.38
N ASP A 366 34.74 -0.65 6.60
CA ASP A 366 35.64 -1.69 7.17
C ASP A 366 34.96 -2.38 8.38
N ASP A 367 35.70 -3.07 9.16
CA ASP A 367 35.23 -3.72 10.38
C ASP A 367 34.97 -2.77 11.56
N ILE A 368 35.39 -1.49 11.48
CA ILE A 368 35.09 -0.47 12.48
C ILE A 368 33.75 0.19 12.17
N GLY A 369 33.51 0.52 10.89
CA GLY A 369 32.29 1.18 10.47
C GLY A 369 31.91 0.86 9.04
N MET A 370 30.72 0.34 8.86
CA MET A 370 30.11 0.08 7.56
C MET A 370 28.97 1.07 7.35
N TYR A 371 28.85 1.60 6.15
CA TYR A 371 27.83 2.60 5.83
C TYR A 371 27.15 2.33 4.50
N ASN A 372 25.91 2.78 4.42
CA ASN A 372 25.11 2.88 3.20
C ASN A 372 24.41 4.24 3.18
N LEU A 373 24.74 5.06 2.20
CA LEU A 373 24.06 6.33 1.93
C LEU A 373 23.30 6.21 0.62
N SER A 374 21.99 6.40 0.66
CA SER A 374 21.13 6.45 -0.51
C SER A 374 20.50 7.82 -0.66
N VAL A 375 20.50 8.34 -1.88
CA VAL A 375 19.81 9.57 -2.27
C VAL A 375 18.99 9.29 -3.51
N GLY A 376 17.69 9.56 -3.45
CA GLY A 376 16.75 9.32 -4.54
C GLY A 376 15.90 10.54 -4.85
N TYR A 377 15.56 10.69 -6.13
CA TYR A 377 14.57 11.64 -6.61
C TYR A 377 13.69 10.97 -7.66
N MET A 378 12.39 11.11 -7.50
CA MET A 378 11.38 10.61 -8.41
C MET A 378 10.46 11.74 -8.85
N ASP A 379 10.12 11.77 -10.13
CA ASP A 379 9.09 12.64 -10.72
C ASP A 379 8.15 11.79 -11.56
N ALA A 380 6.90 11.66 -11.13
CA ALA A 380 5.87 10.88 -11.79
C ALA A 380 4.69 11.78 -12.16
N GLN A 381 4.46 11.89 -13.45
CA GLN A 381 3.22 12.45 -13.95
C GLN A 381 2.12 11.39 -13.88
N TYR A 382 0.85 11.83 -13.73
CA TYR A 382 -0.30 10.95 -13.82
C TYR A 382 -1.03 11.12 -15.15
N THR A 383 -1.80 10.09 -15.51
CA THR A 383 -2.59 10.10 -16.75
C THR A 383 -3.66 11.20 -16.72
N ALA A 384 -4.21 11.54 -15.57
CA ALA A 384 -5.01 12.75 -15.41
C ALA A 384 -4.08 13.98 -15.45
N LYS A 385 -4.36 14.92 -16.37
CA LYS A 385 -3.55 16.14 -16.55
C LYS A 385 -3.49 16.93 -15.25
N LYS A 386 -2.36 17.59 -15.01
CA LYS A 386 -2.06 18.41 -13.83
C LYS A 386 -1.90 17.62 -12.52
N ASN A 387 -2.19 16.33 -12.49
CA ASN A 387 -1.84 15.47 -11.39
C ASN A 387 -0.41 14.96 -11.52
N GLY A 388 0.27 14.76 -10.40
CA GLY A 388 1.63 14.24 -10.37
C GLY A 388 2.20 14.12 -8.97
N PHE A 389 3.24 13.34 -8.84
CA PHE A 389 3.91 12.97 -7.61
C PHE A 389 5.41 13.20 -7.73
N ASN A 390 6.00 13.85 -6.73
CA ASN A 390 7.43 13.98 -6.61
C ASN A 390 7.88 13.43 -5.24
N ARG A 391 8.96 12.65 -5.23
CA ARG A 391 9.59 12.18 -4.00
C ARG A 391 11.07 12.49 -4.01
N MET A 392 11.55 13.04 -2.90
CA MET A 392 12.97 13.12 -2.57
C MET A 392 13.21 12.31 -1.31
N ASN A 393 14.14 11.38 -1.33
CA ASN A 393 14.50 10.56 -0.18
C ASN A 393 16.01 10.56 0.04
N VAL A 394 16.40 10.56 1.31
CA VAL A 394 17.77 10.38 1.78
C VAL A 394 17.74 9.36 2.91
N ARG A 395 18.53 8.31 2.77
CA ARG A 395 18.69 7.29 3.81
C ARG A 395 20.17 7.07 4.10
N PHE A 396 20.49 7.04 5.37
CA PHE A 396 21.83 6.73 5.86
C PHE A 396 21.74 5.63 6.91
N ASN A 397 22.29 4.47 6.61
CA ASN A 397 22.37 3.33 7.51
C ASN A 397 23.82 3.04 7.80
N THR A 398 24.19 2.90 9.08
CA THR A 398 25.55 2.58 9.46
C THR A 398 25.61 1.55 10.60
N ASP A 399 26.58 0.67 10.52
CA ASP A 399 26.93 -0.33 11.54
C ASP A 399 28.31 0.02 12.07
N ILE A 400 28.41 0.35 13.36
CA ILE A 400 29.64 0.83 13.99
C ILE A 400 30.04 -0.13 15.13
N ASN A 401 31.25 -0.63 15.09
CA ASN A 401 31.88 -1.36 16.20
C ASN A 401 32.57 -0.35 17.12
N ILE A 402 31.84 0.15 18.13
CA ILE A 402 32.35 1.18 19.06
C ILE A 402 33.44 0.62 19.95
N LEU A 403 33.24 -0.60 20.44
CA LEU A 403 34.17 -1.37 21.25
C LEU A 403 34.19 -2.81 20.73
N ASN A 404 35.16 -3.61 21.18
CA ASN A 404 35.21 -5.03 20.79
C ASN A 404 33.95 -5.83 21.14
N ASN A 405 33.23 -5.38 22.17
CA ASN A 405 31.99 -6.01 22.63
C ASN A 405 30.75 -5.12 22.50
N LEU A 406 30.86 -3.94 21.89
CA LEU A 406 29.71 -3.04 21.66
C LEU A 406 29.63 -2.67 20.19
N LYS A 407 28.55 -3.12 19.55
CA LYS A 407 28.18 -2.78 18.19
C LYS A 407 26.93 -1.90 18.23
N THR A 408 26.80 -1.00 17.28
CA THR A 408 25.64 -0.12 17.20
C THR A 408 25.22 0.05 15.75
N LYS A 409 23.93 -0.15 15.48
CA LYS A 409 23.32 0.29 14.22
C LYS A 409 22.72 1.65 14.45
N PHE A 410 22.96 2.55 13.51
CA PHE A 410 22.36 3.88 13.51
C PHE A 410 21.84 4.20 12.12
N ASP A 411 20.55 4.50 12.05
CA ASP A 411 19.85 4.71 10.81
C ASP A 411 19.09 6.05 10.85
N ILE A 412 19.18 6.80 9.76
CA ILE A 412 18.38 8.02 9.53
C ILE A 412 17.71 7.89 8.17
N SER A 413 16.41 8.16 8.12
CA SER A 413 15.65 8.25 6.88
C SER A 413 14.86 9.54 6.82
N ILE A 414 14.97 10.24 5.72
CA ILE A 414 14.22 11.47 5.44
C ILE A 414 13.59 11.30 4.07
N ALA A 415 12.29 11.49 3.98
CA ALA A 415 11.59 11.57 2.69
C ALA A 415 10.67 12.78 2.67
N ARG A 416 10.61 13.43 1.53
CA ARG A 416 9.61 14.45 1.24
C ARG A 416 8.90 14.10 -0.04
N THR A 417 7.58 13.97 0.04
CA THR A 417 6.71 13.83 -1.11
C THR A 417 5.91 15.11 -1.35
N ASN A 418 5.56 15.33 -2.60
CA ASN A 418 4.80 16.49 -3.01
C ASN A 418 3.92 16.10 -4.18
N ASN A 419 2.60 16.17 -3.96
CA ASN A 419 1.59 15.77 -4.91
C ASN A 419 0.77 16.98 -5.33
N GLN A 420 0.64 17.19 -6.63
CA GLN A 420 -0.41 18.00 -7.20
C GLN A 420 -1.57 17.07 -7.49
N ILE A 421 -2.70 17.23 -6.80
CA ILE A 421 -3.83 16.30 -6.84
C ILE A 421 -5.16 17.05 -6.99
N PHE A 422 -6.12 16.41 -7.65
CA PHE A 422 -7.52 16.83 -7.74
C PHE A 422 -8.39 15.67 -7.26
N ASP A 423 -9.67 15.95 -7.04
CA ASP A 423 -10.65 14.89 -6.83
C ASP A 423 -10.59 13.91 -8.00
N ASP A 424 -10.68 12.61 -7.71
CA ASP A 424 -10.58 11.55 -8.72
C ASP A 424 -11.65 10.48 -8.51
N GLY A 425 -12.04 9.82 -9.61
CA GLY A 425 -13.11 8.82 -9.58
C GLY A 425 -14.49 9.43 -9.35
N ILE A 426 -15.41 8.58 -8.89
CA ILE A 426 -16.81 8.93 -8.66
C ILE A 426 -16.94 9.67 -7.34
N SER A 427 -17.59 10.82 -7.37
CA SER A 427 -17.90 11.58 -6.15
C SER A 427 -18.84 10.83 -5.23
N SER A 428 -18.68 10.98 -3.93
CA SER A 428 -19.60 10.45 -2.92
C SER A 428 -21.00 11.08 -3.01
N ASP A 429 -21.06 12.34 -3.42
CA ASP A 429 -22.29 13.06 -3.75
C ASP A 429 -22.41 13.24 -5.27
N LEU A 430 -23.43 12.63 -5.87
CA LEU A 430 -23.70 12.69 -7.30
C LEU A 430 -24.55 13.88 -7.71
N SER A 431 -24.90 14.81 -6.82
CA SER A 431 -25.50 16.08 -7.21
C SER A 431 -24.57 16.86 -8.12
N ALA A 432 -25.09 17.42 -9.22
CA ALA A 432 -24.28 18.06 -10.24
C ALA A 432 -23.34 19.14 -9.69
N GLY A 433 -23.80 19.89 -8.69
CA GLY A 433 -22.99 20.92 -8.03
C GLY A 433 -21.86 20.37 -7.14
N ALA A 434 -21.96 19.14 -6.66
CA ALA A 434 -20.95 18.54 -5.81
C ALA A 434 -19.81 17.87 -6.58
N ILE A 435 -20.02 17.47 -7.82
CA ILE A 435 -19.03 16.77 -8.64
C ILE A 435 -17.93 17.71 -9.09
N THR A 436 -16.71 17.49 -8.59
CA THR A 436 -15.51 18.27 -8.87
C THR A 436 -14.36 17.45 -9.46
N SER A 437 -14.51 16.13 -9.57
CA SER A 437 -13.53 15.22 -10.19
C SER A 437 -13.42 15.46 -11.70
N PRO A 438 -12.28 15.96 -12.24
CA PRO A 438 -12.13 16.17 -13.68
C PRO A 438 -12.22 14.87 -14.49
N THR A 439 -11.74 13.76 -13.92
CA THR A 439 -11.78 12.44 -14.58
C THR A 439 -13.20 11.93 -14.73
N PHE A 440 -14.02 12.01 -13.70
CA PHE A 440 -15.40 11.61 -13.75
C PHE A 440 -16.24 12.57 -14.63
N LEU A 441 -16.06 13.89 -14.48
CA LEU A 441 -16.71 14.90 -15.32
C LEU A 441 -16.44 14.67 -16.81
N SER A 442 -15.26 14.21 -17.19
CA SER A 442 -14.92 13.94 -18.59
C SER A 442 -15.76 12.82 -19.21
N LEU A 443 -16.34 11.95 -18.40
CA LEU A 443 -17.24 10.89 -18.86
C LEU A 443 -18.71 11.36 -18.90
N ILE A 444 -19.16 12.05 -17.85
CA ILE A 444 -20.58 12.36 -17.67
C ILE A 444 -21.02 13.68 -18.30
N LYS A 445 -20.08 14.55 -18.66
CA LYS A 445 -20.42 15.86 -19.23
C LYS A 445 -20.93 15.76 -20.67
N SER A 446 -21.91 16.61 -21.00
CA SER A 446 -22.51 16.64 -22.34
C SER A 446 -21.45 16.94 -23.41
N PRO A 447 -21.43 16.16 -24.53
CA PRO A 447 -20.56 16.46 -25.65
C PRO A 447 -21.01 17.67 -26.49
N LEU A 448 -22.22 18.21 -26.23
CA LEU A 448 -22.77 19.34 -26.99
C LEU A 448 -22.08 20.66 -26.72
N VAL A 449 -21.39 20.82 -25.58
CA VAL A 449 -20.76 22.05 -25.14
C VAL A 449 -19.22 22.00 -25.30
N SER A 450 -18.64 23.16 -25.50
CA SER A 450 -17.19 23.32 -25.65
C SER A 450 -16.53 23.68 -24.32
N PRO A 451 -15.27 23.27 -24.07
CA PRO A 451 -14.50 23.73 -22.91
C PRO A 451 -14.16 25.22 -22.95
N TYR A 452 -14.33 25.89 -24.10
CA TYR A 452 -13.99 27.30 -24.33
C TYR A 452 -15.23 28.14 -24.63
N GLN A 453 -15.19 29.41 -24.28
CA GLN A 453 -16.26 30.37 -24.52
C GLN A 453 -16.43 30.63 -26.02
N TYR A 454 -17.66 30.57 -26.52
CA TYR A 454 -17.99 31.02 -27.85
C TYR A 454 -18.03 32.57 -27.89
N ASN A 455 -17.33 33.12 -28.84
CA ASN A 455 -17.36 34.59 -29.08
C ASN A 455 -18.05 34.87 -30.41
N SER A 456 -19.24 35.47 -30.32
CA SER A 456 -20.05 35.79 -31.49
C SER A 456 -19.42 36.88 -32.40
N ILE A 457 -18.53 37.69 -31.87
CA ILE A 457 -17.84 38.76 -32.65
C ILE A 457 -16.84 38.14 -33.63
N ILE A 458 -16.10 37.13 -33.18
CA ILE A 458 -15.11 36.42 -34.02
C ILE A 458 -15.74 35.21 -34.74
N GLY A 459 -16.99 34.86 -34.46
CA GLY A 459 -17.67 33.71 -35.02
C GLY A 459 -17.06 32.37 -34.67
N GLY A 460 -16.37 32.25 -33.50
CA GLY A 460 -15.63 31.06 -33.07
C GLY A 460 -15.37 31.00 -31.57
N PHE A 461 -14.67 29.96 -31.11
CA PHE A 461 -14.31 29.80 -29.72
C PHE A 461 -13.06 30.64 -29.38
N SER A 462 -13.11 31.32 -28.24
CA SER A 462 -12.00 32.07 -27.67
C SER A 462 -11.03 31.15 -26.94
N SER A 463 -9.93 31.67 -26.43
CA SER A 463 -9.04 30.96 -25.49
C SER A 463 -9.52 31.00 -24.05
N LEU A 464 -10.62 31.68 -23.76
CA LEU A 464 -11.20 31.74 -22.42
C LEU A 464 -11.99 30.47 -22.13
N LEU A 465 -11.81 29.93 -20.95
CA LEU A 465 -12.54 28.75 -20.50
C LEU A 465 -14.04 29.09 -20.34
N SER A 466 -14.89 28.16 -20.77
CA SER A 466 -16.33 28.27 -20.53
C SER A 466 -16.65 28.06 -19.05
N GLY A 467 -17.80 28.55 -18.63
CA GLY A 467 -18.38 28.26 -17.33
C GLY A 467 -18.82 26.80 -17.17
N TYR A 468 -19.56 26.53 -16.13
CA TYR A 468 -20.35 25.28 -16.05
C TYR A 468 -21.47 25.31 -17.12
N ASP A 469 -22.00 24.12 -17.43
CA ASP A 469 -23.07 24.06 -18.45
C ASP A 469 -24.42 24.55 -17.90
N ASP A 470 -25.25 25.05 -18.82
CA ASP A 470 -26.57 25.57 -18.56
C ASP A 470 -27.66 24.88 -19.41
N LEU A 471 -27.32 23.74 -20.01
CA LEU A 471 -28.20 23.01 -20.92
C LEU A 471 -29.62 22.78 -20.36
N PHE A 472 -29.71 22.47 -19.09
CA PHE A 472 -30.94 22.15 -18.38
C PHE A 472 -31.30 23.20 -17.32
N SER A 473 -30.78 24.40 -17.41
CA SER A 473 -31.02 25.48 -16.44
C SER A 473 -32.49 25.81 -16.25
N GLN A 474 -33.33 25.57 -17.27
CA GLN A 474 -34.79 25.75 -17.19
C GLN A 474 -35.48 24.72 -16.27
N LEU A 475 -34.83 23.59 -15.97
CA LEU A 475 -35.27 22.58 -15.01
C LEU A 475 -34.75 22.85 -13.58
N GLY A 476 -33.87 23.84 -13.42
CA GLY A 476 -33.21 24.18 -12.15
C GLY A 476 -31.71 23.99 -12.19
N ASN A 477 -31.03 24.48 -11.14
CA ASN A 477 -29.58 24.49 -11.06
C ASN A 477 -28.97 23.09 -10.73
N GLY A 478 -29.82 22.10 -10.41
CA GLY A 478 -29.38 20.74 -10.02
C GLY A 478 -28.80 19.91 -11.17
N TYR A 479 -28.84 20.42 -12.41
CA TYR A 479 -28.36 19.69 -13.60
C TYR A 479 -27.09 20.26 -14.22
N SER A 480 -26.55 21.35 -13.66
CA SER A 480 -25.35 22.03 -14.19
C SER A 480 -24.07 21.33 -13.78
N LEU A 481 -23.36 20.75 -14.73
CA LEU A 481 -22.06 20.11 -14.50
C LEU A 481 -20.89 21.07 -14.68
N ALA A 482 -19.88 20.94 -13.83
CA ALA A 482 -18.65 21.72 -13.91
C ALA A 482 -17.89 21.48 -15.23
N ASN A 483 -17.09 22.44 -15.64
CA ASN A 483 -16.15 22.31 -16.74
C ASN A 483 -14.83 21.71 -16.22
N PRO A 484 -14.49 20.42 -16.55
CA PRO A 484 -13.28 19.79 -16.04
C PRO A 484 -11.99 20.52 -16.46
N VAL A 485 -11.98 21.15 -17.64
CA VAL A 485 -10.82 21.92 -18.12
C VAL A 485 -10.66 23.21 -17.32
N ALA A 486 -11.76 23.82 -16.90
CA ALA A 486 -11.73 24.99 -16.04
C ALA A 486 -11.25 24.63 -14.62
N ILE A 487 -11.62 23.48 -14.07
CA ILE A 487 -11.08 22.99 -12.80
C ILE A 487 -9.58 22.82 -12.93
N LEU A 488 -9.09 22.06 -13.91
CA LEU A 488 -7.67 21.84 -14.14
C LEU A 488 -6.88 23.14 -14.40
N GLY A 489 -7.50 24.15 -15.02
CA GLY A 489 -6.91 25.45 -15.27
C GLY A 489 -6.90 26.36 -14.04
N ASN A 490 -8.06 26.53 -13.41
CA ASN A 490 -8.26 27.51 -12.36
C ASN A 490 -7.78 27.03 -10.99
N ALA A 491 -7.81 25.72 -10.74
CA ALA A 491 -7.46 25.12 -9.47
C ALA A 491 -6.05 24.46 -9.45
N SER A 492 -5.25 24.60 -10.50
CA SER A 492 -3.85 24.18 -10.53
C SER A 492 -2.90 25.29 -10.06
N GLY A 493 -1.71 24.92 -9.60
CA GLY A 493 -0.63 25.83 -9.21
C GLY A 493 -0.36 25.87 -7.71
N ASP A 494 0.54 26.74 -7.31
CA ASP A 494 0.99 26.85 -5.93
C ASP A 494 -0.13 27.17 -4.95
N ASN A 495 -0.11 26.51 -3.80
CA ASN A 495 -1.06 26.67 -2.69
C ASN A 495 -2.53 26.40 -3.05
N LYS A 496 -2.79 25.57 -4.06
CA LYS A 496 -4.15 25.13 -4.41
C LYS A 496 -4.29 23.64 -4.06
N ASN A 497 -4.59 22.81 -4.98
CA ASN A 497 -4.83 21.38 -4.77
C ASN A 497 -3.50 20.63 -4.67
N LYS A 498 -3.07 20.36 -3.45
CA LYS A 498 -1.72 19.86 -3.15
C LYS A 498 -1.69 19.07 -1.86
N ALA A 499 -0.94 17.97 -1.85
CA ALA A 499 -0.57 17.25 -0.63
C ALA A 499 0.97 17.17 -0.52
N GLU A 500 1.49 17.53 0.63
CA GLU A 500 2.92 17.43 0.96
C GLU A 500 3.08 16.55 2.18
N ASN A 501 3.98 15.58 2.10
CA ASN A 501 4.36 14.78 3.27
C ASN A 501 5.85 14.91 3.56
N THR A 502 6.20 14.94 4.83
CA THR A 502 7.58 14.90 5.33
C THR A 502 7.72 13.82 6.36
N TYR A 503 8.39 12.76 5.98
CA TYR A 503 8.71 11.61 6.81
C TYR A 503 10.13 11.72 7.33
N PHE A 504 10.31 11.51 8.63
CA PHE A 504 11.60 11.48 9.31
C PHE A 504 11.64 10.31 10.28
N ASN A 505 12.64 9.45 10.16
CA ASN A 505 12.87 8.35 11.09
C ASN A 505 14.33 8.33 11.54
N VAL A 506 14.52 8.14 12.83
CA VAL A 506 15.83 7.86 13.44
C VAL A 506 15.73 6.58 14.25
N ARG A 507 16.69 5.68 14.06
CA ARG A 507 16.77 4.40 14.74
C ARG A 507 18.18 4.18 15.28
N LEU A 508 18.27 3.75 16.52
CA LEU A 508 19.51 3.40 17.20
C LEU A 508 19.36 2.02 17.83
N GLU A 509 20.28 1.11 17.53
CA GLU A 509 20.26 -0.27 18.03
C GLU A 509 21.66 -0.69 18.51
N PRO A 510 22.06 -0.35 19.75
CA PRO A 510 23.26 -0.88 20.38
C PRO A 510 23.05 -2.35 20.78
N THR A 511 24.06 -3.18 20.49
CA THR A 511 24.17 -4.56 20.92
C THR A 511 25.47 -4.73 21.73
N LEU A 512 25.31 -5.10 22.97
CA LEU A 512 26.42 -5.38 23.89
C LEU A 512 26.63 -6.89 24.02
N ASN A 513 27.79 -7.39 23.57
CA ASN A 513 28.17 -8.78 23.78
C ASN A 513 28.61 -8.96 25.22
N LEU A 514 27.82 -9.64 26.03
CA LEU A 514 28.14 -9.92 27.45
C LEU A 514 29.11 -11.07 27.56
N ASN A 515 28.97 -12.08 26.71
CA ASN A 515 29.93 -13.18 26.54
C ASN A 515 29.73 -13.81 25.15
N HIS A 516 30.43 -14.92 24.85
CA HIS A 516 30.43 -15.60 23.57
C HIS A 516 28.98 -16.00 23.08
N ASP A 517 28.08 -16.27 24.01
CA ASP A 517 26.76 -16.84 23.73
C ASP A 517 25.60 -15.88 24.05
N LEU A 518 25.91 -14.73 24.67
CA LEU A 518 24.89 -13.86 25.25
C LEU A 518 25.07 -12.41 24.83
N ASP A 519 24.07 -11.88 24.16
CA ASP A 519 24.02 -10.51 23.67
C ASP A 519 22.85 -9.76 24.32
N LEU A 520 23.08 -8.51 24.73
CA LEU A 520 22.03 -7.58 25.13
C LEU A 520 21.86 -6.54 24.05
N THR A 521 20.67 -6.50 23.45
CA THR A 521 20.31 -5.53 22.41
C THR A 521 19.23 -4.59 22.92
N ALA A 522 19.42 -3.31 22.67
CA ALA A 522 18.37 -2.31 22.84
C ALA A 522 18.10 -1.63 21.51
N LEU A 523 16.85 -1.32 21.22
CA LEU A 523 16.44 -0.56 20.04
C LEU A 523 15.59 0.63 20.48
N VAL A 524 15.91 1.80 19.96
CA VAL A 524 15.10 3.01 20.13
C VAL A 524 14.86 3.60 18.75
N SER A 525 13.60 3.83 18.44
CA SER A 525 13.19 4.47 17.18
C SER A 525 12.24 5.62 17.45
N TYR A 526 12.43 6.69 16.70
CA TYR A 526 11.54 7.84 16.66
C TYR A 526 11.18 8.15 15.22
N THR A 527 9.89 8.07 14.91
CA THR A 527 9.34 8.44 13.59
C THR A 527 8.47 9.66 13.73
N LEU A 528 8.63 10.60 12.82
CA LEU A 528 7.79 11.78 12.68
C LEU A 528 7.29 11.83 11.25
N ASP A 529 5.98 11.78 11.07
CA ASP A 529 5.31 12.00 9.79
C ASP A 529 4.46 13.27 9.86
N ARG A 530 4.64 14.17 8.91
CA ARG A 530 3.89 15.43 8.82
C ARG A 530 3.28 15.55 7.45
N ASN A 531 1.96 15.61 7.42
CA ASN A 531 1.19 15.80 6.22
C ASN A 531 0.57 17.21 6.21
N SER A 532 0.61 17.87 5.07
CA SER A 532 -0.02 19.16 4.83
C SER A 532 -0.77 19.10 3.50
N GLN A 533 -2.06 19.30 3.55
CA GLN A 533 -2.91 19.27 2.37
C GLN A 533 -3.61 20.60 2.16
N ARG A 534 -3.89 20.90 0.91
CA ARG A 534 -4.64 22.06 0.46
C ARG A 534 -5.67 21.64 -0.56
N TYR A 535 -6.90 22.09 -0.39
CA TYR A 535 -7.98 21.93 -1.33
C TYR A 535 -8.50 23.29 -1.75
N TYR A 536 -8.74 23.47 -3.04
CA TYR A 536 -9.35 24.67 -3.58
C TYR A 536 -10.36 24.34 -4.65
N ARG A 537 -11.62 24.67 -4.39
CA ARG A 537 -12.71 24.62 -5.34
C ARG A 537 -12.89 26.00 -5.96
N PRO A 538 -12.60 26.19 -7.26
CA PRO A 538 -12.73 27.50 -7.91
C PRO A 538 -14.18 27.84 -8.19
N TYR A 539 -14.52 29.13 -8.20
CA TYR A 539 -15.82 29.60 -8.68
C TYR A 539 -15.92 29.58 -10.20
N GLY A 540 -14.80 29.71 -10.89
CA GLY A 540 -14.76 29.77 -12.36
C GLY A 540 -14.88 28.37 -12.99
N GLY A 541 -16.01 28.13 -13.68
CA GLY A 541 -16.28 26.85 -14.35
C GLY A 541 -16.90 25.77 -13.48
N VAL A 542 -17.20 26.06 -12.22
CA VAL A 542 -17.84 25.14 -11.27
C VAL A 542 -19.16 25.74 -10.80
N PRO A 543 -20.28 25.00 -10.85
CA PRO A 543 -21.57 25.53 -10.39
C PRO A 543 -21.54 25.74 -8.87
N PRO A 544 -22.29 26.70 -8.34
CA PRO A 544 -22.46 26.85 -6.91
C PRO A 544 -23.19 25.63 -6.34
N PHE A 545 -22.92 25.28 -5.10
CA PHE A 545 -23.65 24.27 -4.33
C PHE A 545 -24.35 24.90 -3.13
N VAL A 546 -25.33 24.22 -2.59
CA VAL A 546 -26.15 24.75 -1.50
C VAL A 546 -25.79 24.04 -0.20
N ILE A 547 -25.43 24.82 0.81
CA ILE A 547 -25.37 24.35 2.19
C ILE A 547 -26.64 24.84 2.89
N SER A 548 -27.38 23.94 3.55
CA SER A 548 -28.71 24.26 4.11
C SER A 548 -28.73 25.49 4.99
N ASP A 549 -27.66 25.70 5.76
CA ASP A 549 -27.57 26.78 6.75
C ASP A 549 -26.89 28.05 6.24
N LEU A 550 -26.17 27.96 5.12
CA LEU A 550 -25.39 29.05 4.54
C LEU A 550 -25.96 29.62 3.24
N GLY A 551 -26.72 28.79 2.53
CA GLY A 551 -27.22 29.11 1.19
C GLY A 551 -26.25 28.72 0.08
N SER A 552 -26.21 29.50 -1.00
CA SER A 552 -25.39 29.19 -2.17
C SER A 552 -23.91 29.52 -1.94
N VAL A 553 -23.07 28.50 -2.04
CA VAL A 553 -21.60 28.58 -1.93
C VAL A 553 -20.99 28.55 -3.33
N THR A 554 -20.16 29.53 -3.65
CA THR A 554 -19.57 29.68 -4.99
C THR A 554 -18.16 29.11 -5.09
N SER A 555 -17.37 29.15 -3.99
CA SER A 555 -16.02 28.59 -3.92
C SER A 555 -15.71 28.12 -2.51
N MET A 556 -14.70 27.25 -2.37
CA MET A 556 -14.31 26.69 -1.09
C MET A 556 -12.78 26.50 -1.03
N THR A 557 -12.22 26.72 0.14
CA THR A 557 -10.82 26.39 0.44
C THR A 557 -10.75 25.55 1.70
N MET A 558 -9.87 24.55 1.70
CA MET A 558 -9.61 23.72 2.88
C MET A 558 -8.10 23.57 3.09
N SER A 559 -7.70 23.36 4.34
CA SER A 559 -6.34 22.97 4.71
C SER A 559 -6.39 21.94 5.83
N LEU A 560 -5.60 20.89 5.68
CA LEU A 560 -5.35 19.88 6.68
C LEU A 560 -3.88 19.88 7.04
N PHE A 561 -3.58 19.91 8.33
CA PHE A 561 -2.24 19.68 8.86
C PHE A 561 -2.31 18.53 9.84
N SER A 562 -1.65 17.44 9.54
CA SER A 562 -1.54 16.31 10.46
C SER A 562 -0.09 16.03 10.83
N LYS A 563 0.08 15.48 12.02
CA LYS A 563 1.36 15.09 12.59
C LYS A 563 1.20 13.78 13.31
N GLU A 564 1.99 12.81 12.92
CA GLU A 564 2.08 11.51 13.56
C GLU A 564 3.45 11.33 14.19
N ILE A 565 3.47 10.86 15.42
CA ILE A 565 4.68 10.46 16.15
C ILE A 565 4.55 8.99 16.50
N ASN A 566 5.54 8.19 16.09
CA ASN A 566 5.71 6.83 16.54
C ASN A 566 7.04 6.71 17.28
N PHE A 567 6.99 6.38 18.56
CA PHE A 567 8.16 6.06 19.37
C PHE A 567 8.10 4.59 19.77
N MET A 568 9.19 3.87 19.51
CA MET A 568 9.35 2.48 19.87
C MET A 568 10.65 2.31 20.67
N GLY A 569 10.54 1.67 21.82
CA GLY A 569 11.66 1.19 22.61
C GLY A 569 11.56 -0.32 22.78
N ASP A 570 12.64 -1.04 22.51
CA ASP A 570 12.72 -2.49 22.66
C ASP A 570 14.04 -2.84 23.35
N ILE A 571 14.00 -3.78 24.27
CA ILE A 571 15.21 -4.33 24.91
C ILE A 571 15.06 -5.85 25.01
N HIS A 572 16.08 -6.56 24.55
CA HIS A 572 16.05 -8.02 24.60
C HIS A 572 17.45 -8.61 24.85
N LEU A 573 17.41 -9.78 25.42
CA LEU A 573 18.57 -10.59 25.72
C LEU A 573 18.54 -11.82 24.81
N ASP A 574 19.57 -11.98 23.98
CA ASP A 574 19.75 -13.08 23.05
C ASP A 574 20.77 -14.06 23.57
N TRP A 575 20.39 -15.32 23.63
CA TRP A 575 21.28 -16.39 24.00
C TRP A 575 21.32 -17.46 22.92
N LYS A 576 22.51 -17.88 22.50
CA LYS A 576 22.70 -18.92 21.49
C LYS A 576 23.88 -19.82 21.87
N HIS A 577 23.61 -21.09 21.98
CA HIS A 577 24.62 -22.08 22.30
C HIS A 577 24.51 -23.36 21.47
N GLN A 578 25.65 -23.99 21.18
CA GLN A 578 25.70 -25.24 20.46
C GLN A 578 26.25 -26.36 21.35
N PHE A 579 25.43 -27.31 21.69
CA PHE A 579 25.80 -28.51 22.48
C PHE A 579 26.03 -29.70 21.54
N GLY A 580 27.22 -29.84 20.97
CA GLY A 580 27.52 -30.90 20.02
C GLY A 580 26.66 -30.85 18.76
N LYS A 581 25.62 -31.66 18.69
CA LYS A 581 24.67 -31.73 17.54
C LYS A 581 23.39 -30.91 17.76
N HIS A 582 23.24 -30.33 18.92
CA HIS A 582 22.08 -29.53 19.31
C HIS A 582 22.48 -28.05 19.25
N THR A 583 21.67 -27.24 18.62
CA THR A 583 21.77 -25.77 18.69
C THR A 583 20.49 -25.26 19.32
N LEU A 584 20.66 -24.45 20.36
CA LEU A 584 19.58 -23.77 21.05
C LEU A 584 19.81 -22.26 20.95
N ALA A 585 18.82 -21.52 20.48
CA ALA A 585 18.79 -20.08 20.49
C ALA A 585 17.53 -19.63 21.24
N ALA A 586 17.67 -18.70 22.14
CA ALA A 586 16.54 -18.13 22.88
C ALA A 586 16.71 -16.62 22.99
N PHE A 587 15.60 -15.91 22.98
CA PHE A 587 15.59 -14.52 23.37
C PHE A 587 14.39 -14.20 24.26
N VAL A 588 14.58 -13.24 25.14
CA VAL A 588 13.54 -12.68 25.99
C VAL A 588 13.68 -11.17 26.00
N GLY A 589 12.56 -10.47 25.92
CA GLY A 589 12.60 -9.03 25.84
C GLY A 589 11.31 -8.35 26.25
N ALA A 590 11.36 -7.02 26.22
CA ALA A 590 10.24 -6.15 26.43
C ALA A 590 10.25 -5.03 25.38
N ARG A 591 9.05 -4.66 24.93
CA ARG A 591 8.83 -3.61 23.94
C ARG A 591 7.79 -2.64 24.44
N TYR A 592 7.99 -1.37 24.16
CA TYR A 592 7.04 -0.29 24.38
C TYR A 592 6.85 0.49 23.10
N ASN A 593 5.58 0.68 22.72
CA ASN A 593 5.18 1.53 21.61
C ASN A 593 4.32 2.69 22.12
N TYR A 594 4.61 3.87 21.62
CA TYR A 594 3.82 5.08 21.82
C TYR A 594 3.48 5.68 20.47
N PHE A 595 2.23 5.89 20.24
CA PHE A 595 1.67 6.43 19.02
C PHE A 595 0.86 7.68 19.35
N SER A 596 1.07 8.76 18.62
CA SER A 596 0.32 9.99 18.76
C SER A 596 0.02 10.58 17.40
N PHE A 597 -1.22 10.94 17.19
CA PHE A 597 -1.70 11.62 16.00
C PHE A 597 -2.39 12.92 16.39
N ASP A 598 -2.03 14.00 15.71
CA ASP A 598 -2.67 15.31 15.85
C ASP A 598 -3.06 15.78 14.46
N ASP A 599 -4.29 16.20 14.23
CA ASP A 599 -4.68 16.91 13.02
C ASP A 599 -5.38 18.25 13.32
N ASN A 600 -5.38 19.10 12.33
CA ASN A 600 -6.08 20.39 12.35
C ASN A 600 -6.63 20.68 10.96
N ASP A 601 -7.94 20.70 10.86
CA ASP A 601 -8.70 20.99 9.67
C ASP A 601 -9.30 22.40 9.72
N LEU A 602 -9.14 23.12 8.66
CA LEU A 602 -9.79 24.39 8.46
C LEU A 602 -10.41 24.44 7.08
N SER A 603 -11.71 24.67 7.00
CA SER A 603 -12.42 24.98 5.77
C SER A 603 -13.03 26.38 5.79
N THR A 604 -13.15 26.98 4.60
CA THR A 604 -13.86 28.24 4.40
C THR A 604 -14.69 28.17 3.14
N GLU A 605 -16.00 28.30 3.29
CA GLU A 605 -16.99 28.36 2.24
C GLU A 605 -17.34 29.83 1.94
N TYR A 606 -17.29 30.21 0.66
CA TYR A 606 -17.54 31.58 0.22
C TYR A 606 -18.84 31.69 -0.55
N THR A 607 -19.70 32.59 -0.10
CA THR A 607 -20.94 32.95 -0.82
C THR A 607 -20.69 33.95 -1.95
N ALA A 608 -19.60 34.70 -1.88
CA ALA A 608 -19.13 35.60 -2.94
C ALA A 608 -17.99 34.98 -3.75
N GLN A 609 -17.86 35.34 -5.01
CA GLN A 609 -16.75 34.92 -5.86
C GLN A 609 -15.44 35.44 -5.34
N THR A 610 -14.50 34.55 -5.01
CA THR A 610 -13.17 34.95 -4.54
C THR A 610 -12.09 34.00 -5.09
N ASN A 611 -10.88 34.55 -5.22
CA ASN A 611 -9.69 33.75 -5.54
C ASN A 611 -8.84 33.43 -4.29
N ASP A 612 -9.36 33.63 -3.09
CA ASP A 612 -8.69 33.28 -1.86
C ASP A 612 -8.44 31.77 -1.81
N LYS A 613 -7.21 31.40 -1.51
CA LYS A 613 -6.72 30.02 -1.51
C LYS A 613 -6.25 29.58 -0.13
N ASN A 614 -6.30 30.50 0.82
CA ASN A 614 -5.94 30.22 2.21
C ASN A 614 -7.17 30.44 3.09
N PRO A 615 -7.72 29.37 3.68
CA PRO A 615 -8.95 29.46 4.46
C PRO A 615 -8.83 30.36 5.70
N SER A 616 -7.61 30.63 6.17
CA SER A 616 -7.38 31.47 7.32
C SER A 616 -7.42 32.99 7.02
N LEU A 617 -7.43 33.41 5.75
CA LEU A 617 -7.35 34.84 5.37
C LEU A 617 -8.69 35.52 5.23
N SER A 618 -9.80 34.78 5.17
CA SER A 618 -11.10 35.36 4.92
C SER A 618 -11.86 35.64 6.21
N ALA A 619 -11.78 36.89 6.69
CA ALA A 619 -12.52 37.28 7.90
C ALA A 619 -13.95 37.77 7.64
N THR A 620 -14.32 38.15 6.41
CA THR A 620 -15.54 38.95 6.17
C THR A 620 -16.55 38.36 5.19
N SER A 621 -16.15 37.44 4.31
CA SER A 621 -17.05 36.91 3.24
C SER A 621 -17.18 35.41 3.21
N GLY A 622 -16.59 34.68 4.16
CA GLY A 622 -16.62 33.24 4.23
C GLY A 622 -17.15 32.70 5.55
N TYR A 623 -17.75 31.54 5.49
CA TYR A 623 -18.07 30.75 6.66
C TYR A 623 -16.89 29.83 6.96
N GLN A 624 -16.31 29.94 8.15
CA GLN A 624 -15.17 29.12 8.57
C GLN A 624 -15.64 27.98 9.48
N ASN A 625 -15.18 26.78 9.16
CA ASN A 625 -15.30 25.63 10.02
C ASN A 625 -13.91 25.11 10.42
N VAL A 626 -13.75 24.86 11.70
CA VAL A 626 -12.48 24.37 12.29
C VAL A 626 -12.79 23.03 12.94
N ALA A 627 -12.03 22.02 12.56
CA ALA A 627 -12.10 20.68 13.14
C ALA A 627 -10.68 20.20 13.44
N GLY A 628 -10.55 19.07 14.10
CA GLY A 628 -9.28 18.43 14.39
C GLY A 628 -9.45 17.34 15.40
N ASP A 629 -8.46 16.47 15.48
CA ASP A 629 -8.44 15.35 16.42
C ASP A 629 -7.07 15.23 17.09
N ASN A 630 -7.08 14.68 18.31
CA ASN A 630 -5.89 14.29 19.05
C ASN A 630 -6.05 12.84 19.49
N ASP A 631 -5.25 11.98 18.95
CA ASP A 631 -5.35 10.55 19.18
C ASP A 631 -4.05 9.96 19.71
N VAL A 632 -4.14 9.12 20.74
CA VAL A 632 -2.97 8.49 21.39
C VAL A 632 -3.28 7.06 21.76
N TRP A 633 -2.41 6.15 21.37
CA TRP A 633 -2.43 4.80 21.95
C TRP A 633 -1.03 4.36 22.37
N LYS A 634 -1.01 3.40 23.29
CA LYS A 634 0.23 2.86 23.88
C LYS A 634 0.06 1.37 24.07
N ASN A 635 1.12 0.63 23.83
CA ASN A 635 1.20 -0.75 24.28
C ASN A 635 2.53 -1.05 24.97
N ILE A 636 2.49 -2.05 25.83
CA ILE A 636 3.68 -2.65 26.42
C ILE A 636 3.59 -4.16 26.22
N GLN A 637 4.70 -4.75 25.81
CA GLN A 637 4.80 -6.16 25.49
C GLN A 637 5.99 -6.77 26.23
N TRP A 638 5.84 -8.01 26.68
CA TRP A 638 6.97 -8.87 27.02
C TRP A 638 6.89 -10.11 26.15
N TYR A 639 8.00 -10.60 25.73
CA TYR A 639 8.06 -11.70 24.78
C TYR A 639 9.26 -12.61 25.02
N GLY A 640 9.10 -13.87 24.62
CA GLY A 640 10.16 -14.86 24.61
C GLY A 640 10.02 -15.80 23.44
N ASN A 641 11.17 -16.28 22.98
CA ASN A 641 11.25 -17.24 21.89
C ASN A 641 12.36 -18.23 22.16
N VAL A 642 12.16 -19.48 21.82
CA VAL A 642 13.15 -20.55 21.92
C VAL A 642 13.16 -21.31 20.61
N ASP A 643 14.29 -21.30 19.92
CA ASP A 643 14.54 -22.03 18.69
C ASP A 643 15.48 -23.21 18.98
N TYR A 644 15.02 -24.40 18.71
CA TYR A 644 15.78 -25.63 18.83
C TYR A 644 16.05 -26.25 17.47
N ASN A 645 17.31 -26.62 17.24
CA ASN A 645 17.75 -27.31 16.03
C ASN A 645 18.61 -28.52 16.40
N TYR A 646 18.22 -29.68 15.91
CA TYR A 646 18.99 -30.91 16.03
C TYR A 646 19.53 -31.36 14.67
N MET A 647 20.88 -31.28 14.53
CA MET A 647 21.62 -31.76 13.35
C MET A 647 21.17 -31.14 12.02
N ASN A 648 20.53 -29.99 12.02
CA ASN A 648 19.87 -29.39 10.86
C ASN A 648 18.82 -30.32 10.21
N ARG A 649 18.17 -31.15 11.03
CA ARG A 649 17.09 -32.06 10.61
C ARG A 649 15.76 -31.71 11.23
N TYR A 650 15.75 -31.58 12.55
CA TYR A 650 14.55 -31.29 13.33
C TYR A 650 14.65 -29.91 13.92
N PHE A 651 13.63 -29.15 13.72
CA PHE A 651 13.51 -27.77 14.18
C PHE A 651 12.24 -27.65 15.00
N ALA A 652 12.31 -26.91 16.09
CA ALA A 652 11.16 -26.53 16.89
C ALA A 652 11.34 -25.12 17.39
N THR A 653 10.35 -24.27 17.18
CA THR A 653 10.28 -22.91 17.73
C THR A 653 9.08 -22.79 18.62
N VAL A 654 9.28 -22.30 19.82
CA VAL A 654 8.22 -21.93 20.76
C VAL A 654 8.33 -20.47 21.07
N SER A 655 7.24 -19.73 20.89
CA SER A 655 7.17 -18.29 21.20
C SER A 655 5.98 -18.00 22.10
N LEU A 656 6.15 -17.02 22.95
CA LEU A 656 5.08 -16.47 23.79
C LEU A 656 5.23 -14.96 23.87
N LEU A 657 4.14 -14.24 23.65
CA LEU A 657 4.07 -12.80 23.87
C LEU A 657 2.90 -12.48 24.80
N GLY A 658 3.13 -11.59 25.74
CA GLY A 658 2.11 -10.95 26.56
C GLY A 658 2.03 -9.47 26.24
N GLU A 659 0.83 -8.96 26.00
CA GLU A 659 0.60 -7.56 25.64
C GLU A 659 -0.47 -6.92 26.51
N ALA A 660 -0.18 -5.69 26.97
CA ALA A 660 -1.15 -4.78 27.53
C ALA A 660 -1.26 -3.55 26.66
N ASN A 661 -2.48 -3.13 26.33
CA ASN A 661 -2.74 -2.10 25.35
C ASN A 661 -3.82 -1.13 25.85
N SER A 662 -3.66 0.15 25.56
CA SER A 662 -4.59 1.20 25.99
C SER A 662 -5.97 1.16 25.30
N ARG A 663 -6.10 0.39 24.22
CA ARG A 663 -7.36 0.15 23.49
C ARG A 663 -8.26 -0.87 24.22
N PHE A 664 -7.68 -1.70 25.11
CA PHE A 664 -8.45 -2.73 25.80
C PHE A 664 -9.24 -2.15 26.98
N GLY A 665 -10.39 -2.73 27.22
CA GLY A 665 -11.21 -2.42 28.39
C GLY A 665 -10.56 -2.89 29.69
N GLU A 666 -10.89 -2.21 30.80
CA GLU A 666 -10.35 -2.58 32.13
C GLU A 666 -10.83 -3.97 32.57
N ASN A 667 -12.00 -4.39 32.08
CA ASN A 667 -12.61 -5.70 32.34
C ASN A 667 -12.42 -6.71 31.18
N ALA A 668 -11.54 -6.41 30.23
CA ALA A 668 -11.21 -7.34 29.14
C ALA A 668 -10.84 -8.75 29.67
N ASN A 669 -11.18 -9.78 28.92
CA ASN A 669 -10.87 -11.15 29.30
C ASN A 669 -9.39 -11.49 29.01
N GLY A 670 -8.53 -11.30 29.98
CA GLY A 670 -7.10 -11.53 29.90
C GLY A 670 -6.47 -11.84 31.26
N LEU A 671 -5.17 -12.16 31.24
CA LEU A 671 -4.38 -12.37 32.45
C LEU A 671 -4.31 -11.03 33.22
N SER A 672 -4.75 -11.02 34.48
CA SER A 672 -4.63 -9.82 35.30
C SER A 672 -3.29 -9.81 36.03
N LEU A 673 -2.43 -8.85 35.67
CA LEU A 673 -1.13 -8.67 36.30
C LEU A 673 -0.86 -7.18 36.53
N CYS A 674 -0.47 -6.79 37.74
CA CYS A 674 -0.18 -5.40 38.12
C CYS A 674 -1.37 -4.43 37.85
N GLY A 675 -2.61 -4.89 37.99
CA GLY A 675 -3.82 -4.08 37.78
C GLY A 675 -4.16 -3.83 36.31
N VAL A 676 -3.47 -4.50 35.38
CA VAL A 676 -3.68 -4.38 33.95
C VAL A 676 -4.04 -5.74 33.34
N LYS A 677 -4.85 -5.73 32.27
CA LYS A 677 -5.21 -6.94 31.50
C LYS A 677 -4.20 -7.20 30.40
N TRP A 678 -3.69 -8.44 30.36
CA TRP A 678 -2.71 -8.91 29.41
C TRP A 678 -3.30 -9.95 28.47
N ALA A 679 -3.16 -9.70 27.18
CA ALA A 679 -3.38 -10.70 26.14
C ALA A 679 -2.17 -11.65 26.07
N LEU A 680 -2.40 -12.93 25.81
CA LEU A 680 -1.33 -13.92 25.64
C LEU A 680 -1.41 -14.56 24.26
N PHE A 681 -0.28 -14.58 23.56
CA PHE A 681 -0.17 -15.08 22.19
C PHE A 681 0.94 -16.15 22.09
N PRO A 682 0.58 -17.44 22.20
CA PRO A 682 1.51 -18.54 22.03
C PRO A 682 1.69 -18.96 20.56
N SER A 683 2.88 -19.49 20.23
CA SER A 683 3.19 -20.09 18.93
C SER A 683 4.07 -21.33 19.09
N LEU A 684 3.79 -22.35 18.29
CA LEU A 684 4.62 -23.54 18.12
C LEU A 684 4.83 -23.82 16.63
N GLN A 685 6.09 -23.84 16.22
CA GLN A 685 6.47 -24.15 14.84
C GLN A 685 7.40 -25.35 14.80
N LEU A 686 7.16 -26.26 13.89
CA LEU A 686 7.95 -27.49 13.73
C LEU A 686 8.46 -27.59 12.30
N GLY A 687 9.66 -28.09 12.13
CA GLY A 687 10.28 -28.32 10.83
C GLY A 687 11.10 -29.61 10.80
N TRP A 688 11.02 -30.31 9.68
CA TRP A 688 11.78 -31.55 9.45
C TRP A 688 12.41 -31.55 8.06
N VAL A 689 13.75 -31.50 8.01
CA VAL A 689 14.50 -31.61 6.74
C VAL A 689 14.78 -33.07 6.45
N MET A 690 13.91 -33.68 5.65
CA MET A 690 13.96 -35.13 5.31
C MET A 690 15.23 -35.51 4.56
N THR A 691 15.73 -34.62 3.68
CA THR A 691 16.96 -34.85 2.89
C THR A 691 18.21 -34.99 3.73
N ASN A 692 18.18 -34.53 5.00
CA ASN A 692 19.31 -34.67 5.93
C ASN A 692 19.27 -36.00 6.70
N GLU A 693 18.23 -36.83 6.49
CA GLU A 693 18.15 -38.15 7.09
C GLU A 693 19.12 -39.14 6.44
N LYS A 694 19.58 -40.10 7.24
CA LYS A 694 20.52 -41.14 6.77
C LYS A 694 19.88 -42.11 5.79
N TRP A 695 18.58 -42.34 5.94
CA TRP A 695 17.80 -43.27 5.11
C TRP A 695 17.30 -42.61 3.81
N PHE A 696 17.32 -41.27 3.73
CA PHE A 696 16.85 -40.56 2.55
C PHE A 696 17.80 -40.80 1.36
N PRO A 697 17.29 -41.24 0.21
CA PRO A 697 18.11 -41.52 -0.96
C PRO A 697 18.88 -40.22 -1.41
N LYS A 698 20.19 -40.34 -1.50
CA LYS A 698 21.01 -39.26 -2.07
C LYS A 698 20.83 -39.29 -3.58
N SER A 699 19.79 -38.62 -4.06
CA SER A 699 19.45 -38.50 -5.47
C SER A 699 19.81 -37.12 -5.97
N SER A 700 20.26 -37.00 -7.21
CA SER A 700 20.37 -35.71 -7.89
C SER A 700 19.00 -35.10 -8.23
N ALA A 701 17.92 -35.89 -8.13
CA ALA A 701 16.58 -35.41 -8.41
C ALA A 701 16.01 -34.61 -7.24
N VAL A 702 16.22 -35.02 -5.98
CA VAL A 702 15.72 -34.29 -4.80
C VAL A 702 16.93 -33.78 -4.01
N ASN A 703 17.17 -32.49 -4.08
CA ASN A 703 18.31 -31.85 -3.41
C ASN A 703 17.96 -31.37 -2.00
N TYR A 704 16.71 -30.97 -1.80
CA TYR A 704 16.22 -30.51 -0.53
C TYR A 704 14.72 -30.82 -0.41
N LEU A 705 14.31 -31.30 0.77
CA LEU A 705 12.91 -31.47 1.14
C LEU A 705 12.76 -31.20 2.63
N LYS A 706 11.96 -30.17 2.96
CA LYS A 706 11.58 -29.82 4.33
C LYS A 706 10.05 -29.89 4.45
N ILE A 707 9.57 -30.54 5.50
CA ILE A 707 8.17 -30.48 5.93
C ILE A 707 8.10 -29.52 7.10
N ARG A 708 7.05 -28.74 7.20
CA ARG A 708 6.78 -27.81 8.28
C ARG A 708 5.34 -27.93 8.73
N ALA A 709 5.11 -27.72 10.02
CA ALA A 709 3.80 -27.61 10.61
C ALA A 709 3.84 -26.58 11.73
N GLY A 710 2.77 -25.82 11.91
CA GLY A 710 2.74 -24.79 12.92
C GLY A 710 1.35 -24.52 13.47
N TYR A 711 1.31 -24.10 14.71
CA TYR A 711 0.19 -23.47 15.36
C TYR A 711 0.61 -22.12 15.90
N ASP A 712 -0.20 -21.11 15.68
CA ASP A 712 0.06 -19.74 16.05
C ASP A 712 -1.23 -19.06 16.50
N MET A 713 -1.15 -18.26 17.56
CA MET A 713 -2.24 -17.40 18.00
C MET A 713 -1.77 -15.95 17.94
N SER A 714 -2.56 -15.09 17.34
CA SER A 714 -2.30 -13.65 17.27
C SER A 714 -3.61 -12.87 17.34
N GLY A 715 -3.53 -11.60 17.62
CA GLY A 715 -4.70 -10.75 17.81
C GLY A 715 -4.83 -9.66 16.75
N ASN A 716 -6.01 -8.98 16.78
CA ASN A 716 -6.27 -7.74 16.08
C ASN A 716 -6.97 -6.77 17.03
N ASP A 717 -6.43 -5.57 17.16
CA ASP A 717 -6.93 -4.52 18.07
C ASP A 717 -7.24 -3.21 17.32
N ASP A 718 -7.18 -3.22 15.99
CA ASP A 718 -7.16 -1.99 15.18
C ASP A 718 -8.56 -1.41 14.97
N ILE A 719 -9.05 -0.77 16.02
CA ILE A 719 -10.27 0.03 16.09
C ILE A 719 -9.95 1.39 16.70
N SER A 720 -10.95 2.26 16.86
CA SER A 720 -10.79 3.54 17.54
C SER A 720 -10.07 3.39 18.91
N ASN A 721 -9.07 4.22 19.15
CA ASN A 721 -8.22 4.16 20.34
C ASN A 721 -8.99 4.34 21.65
N TYR A 722 -10.19 4.93 21.58
CA TYR A 722 -11.05 5.20 22.75
C TYR A 722 -12.35 4.38 22.75
N ALA A 723 -12.42 3.29 21.97
CA ALA A 723 -13.62 2.44 21.89
C ALA A 723 -14.08 1.90 23.26
N ALA A 724 -13.13 1.65 24.17
CA ALA A 724 -13.41 1.24 25.54
C ALA A 724 -13.98 2.34 26.43
N ARG A 725 -13.99 3.61 26.01
CA ARG A 725 -14.32 4.77 26.85
C ARG A 725 -15.49 5.54 26.29
N THR A 726 -16.36 6.01 27.18
CA THR A 726 -17.41 6.97 26.80
C THR A 726 -16.79 8.34 26.55
N SER A 727 -17.08 8.92 25.38
CA SER A 727 -16.56 10.20 24.96
C SER A 727 -17.68 11.18 24.59
N PHE A 728 -17.37 12.46 24.74
CA PHE A 728 -18.26 13.57 24.43
C PHE A 728 -17.51 14.59 23.58
N SER A 729 -18.20 15.24 22.66
CA SER A 729 -17.68 16.39 21.91
C SER A 729 -18.49 17.66 22.20
N ALA A 730 -17.85 18.79 22.06
CA ALA A 730 -18.53 20.08 22.10
C ALA A 730 -19.17 20.33 20.74
N VAL A 731 -20.45 20.63 20.72
CA VAL A 731 -21.19 20.98 19.50
C VAL A 731 -21.79 22.36 19.60
N LYS A 732 -21.80 23.11 18.51
CA LYS A 732 -22.49 24.39 18.45
C LYS A 732 -23.99 24.15 18.28
N PHE A 733 -24.77 24.58 19.26
CA PHE A 733 -26.21 24.56 19.20
C PHE A 733 -26.71 25.92 18.75
N ASN A 734 -27.42 25.92 17.63
CA ASN A 734 -28.03 27.13 17.04
C ASN A 734 -27.02 28.30 16.90
N TYR A 735 -25.76 28.01 16.52
CA TYR A 735 -24.63 28.93 16.30
C TYR A 735 -24.22 29.81 17.48
N ARG A 736 -24.93 29.76 18.64
CA ARG A 736 -24.75 30.67 19.77
C ARG A 736 -24.42 30.01 21.10
N ALA A 737 -24.77 28.76 21.25
CA ALA A 737 -24.52 28.01 22.48
C ALA A 737 -23.63 26.80 22.22
N THR A 738 -22.72 26.51 23.14
CA THR A 738 -21.96 25.26 23.11
C THR A 738 -22.71 24.21 23.90
N GLY A 739 -23.09 23.13 23.24
CA GLY A 739 -23.64 21.94 23.85
C GLY A 739 -22.59 20.84 23.99
N ILE A 740 -22.90 19.79 24.73
CA ILE A 740 -22.09 18.56 24.79
C ILE A 740 -22.92 17.46 24.18
N GLN A 741 -22.35 16.79 23.19
CA GLN A 741 -22.94 15.64 22.53
C GLN A 741 -22.15 14.39 22.86
N LEU A 742 -22.85 13.30 23.19
CA LEU A 742 -22.24 11.98 23.31
C LEU A 742 -21.75 11.51 21.93
N THR A 743 -20.47 11.13 21.84
CA THR A 743 -19.84 10.70 20.57
C THR A 743 -19.49 9.23 20.54
N ASN A 744 -19.26 8.62 21.70
CA ASN A 744 -19.02 7.19 21.84
C ASN A 744 -19.55 6.67 23.15
N ILE A 745 -20.15 5.48 23.14
CA ILE A 745 -20.50 4.72 24.33
C ILE A 745 -19.40 3.70 24.55
N GLY A 746 -18.65 3.85 25.64
CA GLY A 746 -17.55 2.97 26.01
C GLY A 746 -18.03 1.58 26.41
N ASN A 747 -17.18 0.59 26.09
CA ASN A 747 -17.35 -0.79 26.54
C ASN A 747 -16.07 -1.20 27.28
N ASP A 748 -16.15 -1.33 28.59
CA ASP A 748 -15.03 -1.68 29.46
C ASP A 748 -14.65 -3.17 29.44
N GLU A 749 -15.42 -4.01 28.75
CA GLU A 749 -15.13 -5.42 28.51
C GLU A 749 -14.47 -5.66 27.14
N ILE A 750 -14.30 -4.63 26.30
CA ILE A 750 -13.76 -4.78 24.95
C ILE A 750 -12.34 -5.36 24.95
N GLN A 751 -12.12 -6.33 24.11
CA GLN A 751 -10.85 -7.04 23.98
C GLN A 751 -10.46 -7.20 22.50
N TRP A 752 -9.25 -7.68 22.26
CA TRP A 752 -8.74 -7.99 20.92
C TRP A 752 -9.52 -9.14 20.25
N GLU A 753 -9.55 -9.14 18.91
CA GLU A 753 -9.91 -10.35 18.17
C GLU A 753 -8.81 -11.39 18.37
N THR A 754 -9.16 -12.67 18.32
CA THR A 754 -8.20 -13.78 18.46
C THR A 754 -8.25 -14.66 17.24
N THR A 755 -7.15 -14.72 16.48
CA THR A 755 -6.96 -15.57 15.31
C THR A 755 -6.06 -16.74 15.65
N ASN A 756 -6.62 -17.96 15.60
CA ASN A 756 -5.90 -19.22 15.69
C ASN A 756 -5.52 -19.68 14.29
N LYS A 757 -4.24 -19.91 14.06
CA LYS A 757 -3.68 -20.26 12.75
C LYS A 757 -3.04 -21.62 12.82
N PHE A 758 -3.50 -22.53 11.99
CA PHE A 758 -2.88 -23.82 11.77
C PHE A 758 -2.31 -23.87 10.36
N ASN A 759 -1.11 -24.40 10.20
CA ASN A 759 -0.43 -24.47 8.92
C ASN A 759 0.35 -25.80 8.80
N ILE A 760 0.32 -26.38 7.61
CA ILE A 760 1.16 -27.50 7.22
C ILE A 760 1.65 -27.28 5.79
N GLY A 761 2.93 -27.53 5.54
CA GLY A 761 3.50 -27.32 4.22
C GLY A 761 4.80 -28.06 3.99
N PHE A 762 5.29 -27.94 2.78
CA PHE A 762 6.61 -28.42 2.42
C PHE A 762 7.32 -27.51 1.45
N GLN A 763 8.64 -27.54 1.49
CA GLN A 763 9.52 -26.86 0.57
C GLN A 763 10.49 -27.86 -0.04
N SER A 764 10.61 -27.86 -1.36
CA SER A 764 11.46 -28.77 -2.08
C SER A 764 12.27 -28.09 -3.17
N TYR A 765 13.54 -28.50 -3.31
CA TYR A 765 14.39 -28.13 -4.44
C TYR A 765 14.86 -29.39 -5.16
N LEU A 766 14.65 -29.39 -6.47
CA LEU A 766 14.83 -30.55 -7.32
C LEU A 766 15.85 -30.25 -8.44
N PHE A 767 16.43 -31.32 -9.01
CA PHE A 767 17.28 -31.27 -10.21
C PHE A 767 18.45 -30.27 -10.11
N GLY A 768 19.22 -30.34 -9.02
CA GLY A 768 20.34 -29.41 -8.81
C GLY A 768 19.88 -27.98 -8.52
N ASN A 769 18.73 -27.81 -7.83
CA ASN A 769 18.06 -26.56 -7.51
C ASN A 769 17.52 -25.80 -8.75
N ARG A 770 17.26 -26.55 -9.84
CA ARG A 770 16.63 -25.96 -11.02
C ARG A 770 15.12 -25.82 -10.93
N LEU A 771 14.49 -26.60 -10.06
CA LEU A 771 13.06 -26.54 -9.78
C LEU A 771 12.85 -26.39 -8.28
N GLY A 772 12.17 -25.35 -7.88
CA GLY A 772 11.72 -25.10 -6.51
C GLY A 772 10.22 -25.24 -6.43
N ILE A 773 9.72 -25.89 -5.37
CA ILE A 773 8.30 -26.01 -5.06
C ILE A 773 8.13 -25.66 -3.59
N ASP A 774 7.23 -24.73 -3.31
CA ASP A 774 6.77 -24.36 -1.98
C ASP A 774 5.26 -24.56 -1.93
N PHE A 775 4.78 -25.27 -0.92
CA PHE A 775 3.36 -25.55 -0.73
C PHE A 775 2.98 -25.37 0.73
N ASP A 776 1.88 -24.67 0.98
CA ASP A 776 1.25 -24.52 2.29
C ASP A 776 -0.26 -24.77 2.19
N TYR A 777 -0.79 -25.51 3.15
CA TYR A 777 -2.21 -25.58 3.48
C TYR A 777 -2.42 -24.92 4.85
N TYR A 778 -3.47 -24.13 4.99
CA TYR A 778 -3.72 -23.37 6.21
C TYR A 778 -5.19 -23.34 6.59
N LEU A 779 -5.41 -23.14 7.89
CA LEU A 779 -6.72 -22.88 8.49
C LEU A 779 -6.56 -21.77 9.53
N HIS A 780 -7.22 -20.64 9.30
CA HIS A 780 -7.29 -19.51 10.22
C HIS A 780 -8.71 -19.42 10.77
N LYS A 781 -8.83 -19.30 12.08
CA LYS A 781 -10.12 -19.10 12.75
C LYS A 781 -10.05 -17.92 13.69
N THR A 782 -10.78 -16.88 13.34
CA THR A 782 -10.91 -15.66 14.16
C THR A 782 -12.17 -15.75 15.00
N ASN A 783 -12.01 -15.52 16.30
CA ASN A 783 -13.09 -15.45 17.27
C ASN A 783 -13.07 -14.09 17.96
N ASN A 784 -14.15 -13.74 18.64
CA ASN A 784 -14.32 -12.48 19.33
C ASN A 784 -14.12 -11.28 18.38
N LEU A 785 -14.70 -11.38 17.18
CA LEU A 785 -14.63 -10.28 16.21
C LEU A 785 -15.07 -8.98 16.85
N LEU A 786 -14.35 -7.91 16.55
CA LEU A 786 -14.72 -6.55 16.93
C LEU A 786 -15.85 -6.08 16.00
N THR A 787 -17.02 -5.85 16.58
CA THR A 787 -18.25 -5.52 15.84
C THR A 787 -18.95 -4.33 16.47
N LEU A 788 -19.68 -3.58 15.66
CA LEU A 788 -20.58 -2.52 16.12
C LEU A 788 -21.96 -3.13 16.37
N GLN A 789 -22.30 -3.30 17.65
CA GLN A 789 -23.61 -3.78 18.07
C GLN A 789 -24.62 -2.66 18.17
N THR A 790 -25.88 -2.96 17.84
CA THR A 790 -26.96 -1.98 17.80
C THR A 790 -27.81 -2.03 19.08
N PHE A 791 -28.10 -0.87 19.66
CA PHE A 791 -29.07 -0.72 20.74
C PHE A 791 -30.50 -0.66 20.21
N SER A 792 -31.42 -1.31 20.90
CA SER A 792 -32.84 -1.21 20.58
C SER A 792 -33.40 0.21 20.79
N ASN A 793 -32.83 0.96 21.73
CA ASN A 793 -33.19 2.36 22.01
C ASN A 793 -31.93 3.24 21.93
N PRO A 794 -31.87 4.22 21.02
CA PRO A 794 -30.70 5.10 20.89
C PRO A 794 -30.49 5.91 22.21
N ILE A 795 -29.25 6.05 22.64
CA ILE A 795 -28.82 6.83 23.78
C ILE A 795 -28.05 8.06 23.29
N GLY A 796 -28.57 9.26 23.56
CA GLY A 796 -27.90 10.50 23.11
C GLY A 796 -27.70 10.64 21.61
N GLY A 797 -28.54 9.97 20.82
CA GLY A 797 -28.41 9.91 19.36
C GLY A 797 -27.49 8.78 18.85
N ILE A 798 -26.84 8.04 19.75
CA ILE A 798 -26.00 6.89 19.40
C ILE A 798 -26.82 5.63 19.52
N ASN A 799 -26.80 4.82 18.47
CA ASN A 799 -27.50 3.52 18.43
C ASN A 799 -26.54 2.33 18.30
N LYS A 800 -25.22 2.57 18.26
CA LYS A 800 -24.20 1.52 18.11
C LYS A 800 -23.05 1.72 19.10
N TYR A 801 -22.41 0.62 19.50
CA TYR A 801 -21.21 0.63 20.31
C TYR A 801 -20.29 -0.53 19.95
N TRP A 802 -18.99 -0.38 20.19
CA TRP A 802 -18.02 -1.44 19.95
C TRP A 802 -18.16 -2.58 20.96
N SER A 803 -18.22 -3.81 20.47
CA SER A 803 -18.30 -5.02 21.28
C SER A 803 -17.59 -6.18 20.61
N ASN A 804 -17.28 -7.21 21.37
CA ASN A 804 -16.75 -8.45 20.84
C ASN A 804 -17.89 -9.45 20.57
N GLY A 805 -17.89 -10.03 19.38
CA GLY A 805 -18.88 -11.06 19.03
C GLY A 805 -18.61 -11.61 17.62
N GLY A 806 -19.15 -12.78 17.34
CA GLY A 806 -18.98 -13.40 16.04
C GLY A 806 -17.67 -14.16 15.84
N SER A 807 -17.61 -14.87 14.73
CA SER A 807 -16.45 -15.67 14.33
C SER A 807 -16.40 -15.83 12.82
N LEU A 808 -15.19 -16.01 12.31
CA LEU A 808 -14.86 -16.08 10.91
C LEU A 808 -13.80 -17.15 10.68
N GLU A 809 -13.85 -17.86 9.57
CA GLU A 809 -12.89 -18.90 9.19
C GLU A 809 -12.38 -18.70 7.77
N ASN A 810 -11.06 -18.80 7.60
CA ASN A 810 -10.39 -18.87 6.30
C ASN A 810 -9.62 -20.19 6.19
N SER A 811 -9.85 -20.95 5.13
CA SER A 811 -9.09 -22.14 4.81
C SER A 811 -8.63 -22.10 3.37
N GLY A 812 -7.41 -22.54 3.10
CA GLY A 812 -6.88 -22.47 1.75
C GLY A 812 -5.52 -23.10 1.58
N PHE A 813 -4.97 -22.93 0.38
CA PHE A 813 -3.63 -23.38 0.05
C PHE A 813 -2.89 -22.34 -0.78
N GLU A 814 -1.58 -22.40 -0.73
CA GLU A 814 -0.66 -21.60 -1.53
C GLU A 814 0.39 -22.51 -2.16
N VAL A 815 0.68 -22.29 -3.43
CA VAL A 815 1.69 -23.04 -4.18
C VAL A 815 2.57 -22.05 -4.93
N THR A 816 3.88 -22.16 -4.77
CA THR A 816 4.84 -21.43 -5.61
C THR A 816 5.79 -22.41 -6.28
N VAL A 817 5.86 -22.33 -7.60
CA VAL A 817 6.75 -23.13 -8.41
C VAL A 817 7.72 -22.21 -9.15
N THR A 818 9.02 -22.42 -8.94
CA THR A 818 10.07 -21.67 -9.63
C THR A 818 10.97 -22.62 -10.41
N GLY A 819 11.28 -22.26 -11.65
CA GLY A 819 12.10 -23.07 -12.53
C GLY A 819 13.22 -22.27 -13.19
N LYS A 820 14.41 -22.91 -13.32
CA LYS A 820 15.58 -22.35 -14.01
C LYS A 820 15.97 -23.25 -15.19
N PRO A 821 15.18 -23.26 -16.28
CA PRO A 821 15.41 -24.16 -17.41
C PRO A 821 16.75 -23.89 -18.11
N ILE A 822 17.16 -22.64 -18.22
CA ILE A 822 18.40 -22.23 -18.88
C ILE A 822 19.33 -21.59 -17.87
N VAL A 823 20.50 -22.21 -17.67
CA VAL A 823 21.59 -21.69 -16.87
C VAL A 823 22.88 -21.94 -17.64
N SER A 824 23.35 -20.96 -18.39
CA SER A 824 24.59 -21.02 -19.16
C SER A 824 25.44 -19.77 -18.91
N LYS A 825 26.58 -19.67 -19.53
CA LYS A 825 27.49 -18.52 -19.39
C LYS A 825 26.85 -17.22 -19.86
N ASP A 826 26.14 -17.25 -21.00
CA ASP A 826 25.59 -16.07 -21.64
C ASP A 826 24.06 -15.95 -21.47
N TRP A 827 23.36 -17.04 -21.22
CA TRP A 827 21.90 -17.09 -21.12
C TRP A 827 21.44 -17.59 -19.76
N ARG A 828 20.48 -16.90 -19.17
CA ARG A 828 19.80 -17.29 -17.94
C ARG A 828 18.31 -17.14 -18.17
N MET A 829 17.53 -18.10 -17.72
CA MET A 829 16.08 -18.03 -17.72
C MET A 829 15.55 -18.54 -16.39
N GLU A 830 14.70 -17.75 -15.78
CA GLU A 830 13.96 -18.09 -14.57
C GLU A 830 12.47 -17.88 -14.82
N LEU A 831 11.67 -18.84 -14.42
CA LEU A 831 10.22 -18.83 -14.54
C LEU A 831 9.63 -19.05 -13.17
N GLY A 832 8.55 -18.35 -12.84
CA GLY A 832 7.82 -18.60 -11.62
C GLY A 832 6.31 -18.49 -11.81
N VAL A 833 5.59 -19.33 -11.10
CA VAL A 833 4.13 -19.30 -10.99
C VAL A 833 3.77 -19.45 -9.53
N SER A 834 2.98 -18.55 -9.00
CA SER A 834 2.40 -18.67 -7.67
C SER A 834 0.86 -18.70 -7.76
N VAL A 835 0.25 -19.58 -6.97
CA VAL A 835 -1.20 -19.79 -6.93
C VAL A 835 -1.65 -19.76 -5.47
N GLY A 836 -2.56 -18.88 -5.13
CA GLY A 836 -3.25 -18.82 -3.86
C GLY A 836 -4.74 -19.11 -4.04
N HIS A 837 -5.32 -19.84 -3.10
CA HIS A 837 -6.76 -20.09 -2.98
C HIS A 837 -7.16 -19.94 -1.53
N TYR A 838 -8.28 -19.29 -1.26
CA TYR A 838 -8.91 -19.32 0.06
C TYR A 838 -10.43 -19.38 -0.04
N LYS A 839 -11.01 -19.97 0.99
CA LYS A 839 -12.44 -19.97 1.23
C LYS A 839 -12.71 -19.27 2.56
N ASN A 840 -13.39 -18.14 2.48
CA ASN A 840 -13.83 -17.37 3.62
C ASN A 840 -15.23 -17.79 4.05
N LYS A 841 -15.50 -17.84 5.35
CA LYS A 841 -16.81 -18.18 5.88
C LYS A 841 -17.08 -17.49 7.22
N VAL A 842 -18.13 -16.70 7.29
CA VAL A 842 -18.67 -16.19 8.55
C VAL A 842 -19.35 -17.36 9.28
N THR A 843 -18.93 -17.66 10.51
CA THR A 843 -19.44 -18.80 11.27
C THR A 843 -20.40 -18.40 12.39
N LYS A 844 -20.31 -17.14 12.87
CA LYS A 844 -21.18 -16.59 13.89
C LYS A 844 -21.25 -15.07 13.76
N LEU A 845 -22.43 -14.49 13.97
CA LEU A 845 -22.68 -13.05 14.12
C LEU A 845 -23.50 -12.79 15.40
N PRO A 846 -23.18 -11.77 16.21
CA PRO A 846 -23.89 -11.53 17.48
C PRO A 846 -25.33 -11.05 17.25
N ASP A 847 -25.56 -10.12 16.33
CA ASP A 847 -26.85 -9.49 16.03
C ASP A 847 -27.56 -10.07 14.79
N GLY A 848 -27.08 -11.24 14.28
CA GLY A 848 -27.59 -11.84 13.06
C GLY A 848 -26.99 -11.24 11.80
N ASP A 849 -27.57 -11.62 10.67
CA ASP A 849 -27.12 -11.15 9.35
C ASP A 849 -27.39 -9.64 9.19
N PHE A 850 -26.50 -8.94 8.51
CA PHE A 850 -26.63 -7.50 8.27
C PHE A 850 -26.17 -7.11 6.89
N THR A 851 -26.70 -5.99 6.40
CA THR A 851 -26.27 -5.37 5.14
C THR A 851 -25.47 -4.12 5.42
N SER A 852 -24.50 -3.85 4.53
CA SER A 852 -23.70 -2.63 4.50
C SER A 852 -23.94 -1.92 3.18
N SER A 853 -23.85 -0.58 3.24
CA SER A 853 -24.02 0.26 2.07
C SER A 853 -22.70 0.62 1.45
N VAL A 854 -22.62 0.46 0.13
CA VAL A 854 -21.55 1.04 -0.68
C VAL A 854 -22.26 1.97 -1.69
N TYR A 855 -21.88 3.24 -1.71
CA TYR A 855 -22.49 4.27 -2.56
C TYR A 855 -24.03 4.38 -2.40
N GLY A 856 -24.50 4.35 -1.15
CA GLY A 856 -25.89 4.65 -0.81
C GLY A 856 -26.87 3.47 -0.79
N ASP A 857 -26.57 2.34 -1.40
CA ASP A 857 -27.43 1.16 -1.44
C ASP A 857 -26.94 0.06 -0.50
N ASN A 858 -27.85 -0.62 0.19
CA ASN A 858 -27.56 -1.78 1.04
C ASN A 858 -27.29 -3.03 0.19
N ASN A 859 -26.16 -3.02 -0.52
CA ASN A 859 -25.81 -3.98 -1.56
C ASN A 859 -24.68 -4.96 -1.17
N ILE A 860 -24.24 -4.94 0.08
CA ILE A 860 -23.25 -5.88 0.65
C ILE A 860 -23.89 -6.62 1.81
N LEU A 861 -23.95 -7.95 1.72
CA LEU A 861 -24.46 -8.82 2.79
C LEU A 861 -23.32 -9.48 3.55
N THR A 862 -23.38 -9.44 4.87
CA THR A 862 -22.59 -10.26 5.77
C THR A 862 -23.54 -11.20 6.52
N ALA A 863 -23.45 -12.50 6.23
CA ALA A 863 -24.38 -13.50 6.74
C ALA A 863 -23.66 -14.77 7.20
N VAL A 864 -24.23 -15.44 8.21
CA VAL A 864 -23.71 -16.72 8.72
C VAL A 864 -23.76 -17.79 7.63
N GLY A 865 -22.66 -18.50 7.46
CA GLY A 865 -22.52 -19.54 6.45
C GLY A 865 -22.05 -19.07 5.08
N ARG A 866 -21.94 -17.75 4.85
CA ARG A 866 -21.50 -17.13 3.62
C ARG A 866 -20.08 -16.53 3.77
N PRO A 867 -19.37 -16.24 2.65
CA PRO A 867 -18.21 -15.38 2.69
C PRO A 867 -18.56 -13.97 3.19
N ALA A 868 -17.59 -13.30 3.77
CA ALA A 868 -17.78 -11.91 4.20
C ALA A 868 -17.90 -10.99 2.98
N GLY A 869 -18.88 -10.07 3.00
CA GLY A 869 -19.00 -9.01 2.01
C GLY A 869 -19.50 -9.45 0.64
N VAL A 870 -20.39 -10.44 0.55
CA VAL A 870 -20.99 -10.85 -0.73
C VAL A 870 -21.93 -9.79 -1.27
N PHE A 871 -22.01 -9.67 -2.60
CA PHE A 871 -22.94 -8.76 -3.26
C PHE A 871 -24.38 -9.27 -3.16
N TYR A 872 -25.26 -8.37 -2.75
CA TYR A 872 -26.63 -8.69 -2.41
C TYR A 872 -27.59 -7.75 -3.14
N GLY A 873 -28.57 -8.30 -3.83
CA GLY A 873 -29.49 -7.51 -4.61
C GLY A 873 -30.50 -8.35 -5.36
N TYR A 874 -31.27 -7.69 -6.20
CA TYR A 874 -32.30 -8.33 -7.02
C TYR A 874 -31.68 -9.03 -8.22
N GLN A 875 -32.15 -10.24 -8.50
CA GLN A 875 -31.81 -10.95 -9.73
C GLN A 875 -32.73 -10.50 -10.85
N THR A 876 -32.19 -10.27 -12.04
CA THR A 876 -32.94 -9.80 -13.22
C THR A 876 -32.94 -10.83 -14.34
N ALA A 877 -34.02 -10.84 -15.15
CA ALA A 877 -34.19 -11.72 -16.29
C ALA A 877 -34.41 -10.92 -17.61
N GLY A 878 -33.81 -9.72 -17.70
CA GLY A 878 -33.99 -8.84 -18.85
C GLY A 878 -35.03 -7.75 -18.60
N ILE A 879 -35.80 -7.42 -19.62
CA ILE A 879 -36.90 -6.42 -19.58
C ILE A 879 -38.21 -7.03 -20.05
N PHE A 880 -39.31 -6.51 -19.60
CA PHE A 880 -40.63 -6.87 -20.14
C PHE A 880 -40.82 -6.26 -21.52
N SER A 881 -40.97 -7.10 -22.56
CA SER A 881 -41.17 -6.64 -23.92
C SER A 881 -42.62 -6.15 -24.18
N THR A 882 -43.56 -6.66 -23.41
CA THR A 882 -45.00 -6.33 -23.56
C THR A 882 -45.69 -6.38 -22.19
N ASP A 883 -46.82 -5.64 -22.07
CA ASP A 883 -47.70 -5.71 -20.89
C ASP A 883 -48.28 -7.12 -20.67
N ALA A 884 -48.49 -7.89 -21.75
CA ALA A 884 -48.93 -9.27 -21.65
C ALA A 884 -47.87 -10.15 -20.97
N GLU A 885 -46.59 -9.93 -21.26
CA GLU A 885 -45.48 -10.60 -20.60
C GLU A 885 -45.39 -10.18 -19.13
N ALA A 886 -45.50 -8.88 -18.81
CA ALA A 886 -45.51 -8.38 -17.45
C ALA A 886 -46.60 -9.03 -16.60
N LYS A 887 -47.80 -9.13 -17.13
CA LYS A 887 -48.95 -9.81 -16.48
C LYS A 887 -48.73 -11.32 -16.33
N ALA A 888 -48.09 -11.97 -17.31
CA ALA A 888 -47.85 -13.39 -17.26
C ALA A 888 -46.83 -13.75 -16.15
N ALA A 889 -45.96 -12.83 -15.82
CA ALA A 889 -44.98 -13.00 -14.75
C ALA A 889 -45.65 -13.19 -13.37
N ASN A 890 -46.80 -12.60 -13.12
CA ASN A 890 -47.56 -12.78 -11.89
C ASN A 890 -48.97 -13.34 -12.16
N LYS A 891 -49.05 -14.51 -12.79
CA LYS A 891 -50.28 -15.29 -12.96
C LYS A 891 -51.48 -14.52 -13.54
N GLY A 892 -51.25 -13.55 -14.39
CA GLY A 892 -52.27 -12.72 -15.03
C GLY A 892 -52.52 -11.37 -14.38
N THR A 893 -51.78 -11.03 -13.32
CA THR A 893 -51.69 -9.71 -12.69
C THR A 893 -50.30 -9.13 -12.91
N TYR A 894 -50.09 -7.83 -12.58
CA TYR A 894 -48.76 -7.25 -12.64
C TYR A 894 -47.97 -7.58 -11.36
N LEU A 895 -46.68 -7.87 -11.50
CA LEU A 895 -45.74 -7.67 -10.40
C LEU A 895 -45.77 -6.17 -10.04
N TYR A 896 -45.53 -5.87 -8.75
CA TYR A 896 -45.48 -4.48 -8.30
C TYR A 896 -44.35 -4.31 -7.27
N MET A 897 -43.97 -3.07 -7.02
CA MET A 897 -43.12 -2.64 -5.93
C MET A 897 -43.86 -1.55 -5.16
N GLU A 898 -43.87 -1.62 -3.84
CA GLU A 898 -44.42 -0.56 -3.02
C GLU A 898 -43.47 0.62 -2.92
N ASP A 899 -43.94 1.84 -3.05
CA ASP A 899 -43.20 3.05 -2.74
C ASP A 899 -43.22 3.35 -1.23
N ALA A 900 -42.45 4.36 -0.80
CA ALA A 900 -42.40 4.75 0.62
C ALA A 900 -43.77 5.22 1.19
N ALA A 901 -44.77 5.49 0.36
CA ALA A 901 -46.14 5.88 0.74
C ALA A 901 -47.11 4.69 0.74
N GLY A 902 -46.66 3.48 0.37
CA GLY A 902 -47.46 2.26 0.30
C GLY A 902 -48.28 2.14 -0.98
N ASN A 903 -47.91 2.86 -2.07
CA ASN A 903 -48.60 2.71 -3.33
C ASN A 903 -47.96 1.58 -4.14
N HIS A 904 -48.77 0.75 -4.76
CA HIS A 904 -48.36 -0.32 -5.65
C HIS A 904 -47.98 0.23 -7.03
N ASN A 905 -46.67 0.21 -7.35
CA ASN A 905 -46.16 0.55 -8.66
C ASN A 905 -46.01 -0.71 -9.50
N ASN A 906 -46.91 -0.93 -10.47
CA ASN A 906 -46.90 -2.12 -11.34
C ASN A 906 -45.75 -2.06 -12.34
N PHE A 907 -45.07 -3.16 -12.55
CA PHE A 907 -44.14 -3.33 -13.66
C PHE A 907 -44.89 -3.52 -14.96
N VAL A 908 -44.48 -2.78 -15.97
CA VAL A 908 -45.13 -2.76 -17.32
C VAL A 908 -44.07 -3.01 -18.41
N ALA A 909 -44.49 -3.01 -19.64
CA ALA A 909 -43.59 -3.12 -20.79
C ALA A 909 -42.51 -2.02 -20.75
N GLY A 910 -41.24 -2.42 -20.91
CA GLY A 910 -40.06 -1.54 -20.81
C GLY A 910 -39.38 -1.58 -19.48
N ASP A 911 -40.01 -2.04 -18.41
CA ASP A 911 -39.41 -2.14 -17.09
C ASP A 911 -38.49 -3.35 -16.98
N VAL A 912 -37.52 -3.26 -16.04
CA VAL A 912 -36.63 -4.38 -15.71
C VAL A 912 -37.45 -5.53 -15.12
N LYS A 913 -37.20 -6.74 -15.64
CA LYS A 913 -37.86 -7.96 -15.19
C LYS A 913 -37.12 -8.51 -14.00
N PHE A 914 -37.50 -8.12 -12.80
CA PHE A 914 -37.01 -8.70 -11.56
C PHE A 914 -37.62 -10.09 -11.34
N ILE A 915 -36.86 -10.97 -10.71
CA ILE A 915 -37.32 -12.32 -10.34
C ILE A 915 -37.95 -12.24 -8.96
N ASP A 916 -39.22 -12.52 -8.84
CA ASP A 916 -39.95 -12.75 -7.61
C ASP A 916 -39.50 -14.12 -7.04
N GLN A 917 -38.64 -14.10 -6.02
CA GLN A 917 -38.00 -15.30 -5.46
C GLN A 917 -38.97 -16.14 -4.65
N ASN A 918 -39.91 -15.51 -3.98
CA ASN A 918 -40.86 -16.15 -3.08
C ASN A 918 -42.24 -16.41 -3.74
N ASN A 919 -42.49 -15.84 -4.96
CA ASN A 919 -43.71 -15.94 -5.76
C ASN A 919 -44.96 -15.34 -5.08
N ASP A 920 -44.79 -14.25 -4.31
CA ASP A 920 -45.88 -13.53 -3.68
C ASP A 920 -46.51 -12.42 -4.56
N GLY A 921 -45.83 -12.04 -5.62
CA GLY A 921 -46.28 -11.03 -6.61
C GLY A 921 -45.81 -9.64 -6.31
N GLU A 922 -45.07 -9.42 -5.25
CA GLU A 922 -44.44 -8.17 -4.85
C GLU A 922 -42.90 -8.31 -4.97
N ILE A 923 -42.23 -7.30 -5.49
CA ILE A 923 -40.76 -7.22 -5.47
C ILE A 923 -40.33 -6.35 -4.29
N ASN A 924 -39.75 -6.99 -3.31
CA ASN A 924 -39.32 -6.35 -2.06
C ASN A 924 -38.00 -6.94 -1.48
N GLU A 925 -37.60 -6.56 -0.27
CA GLU A 925 -36.36 -7.04 0.35
C GLU A 925 -36.26 -8.57 0.43
N SER A 926 -37.36 -9.32 0.42
CA SER A 926 -37.41 -10.78 0.48
C SER A 926 -36.97 -11.42 -0.84
N ASP A 927 -36.92 -10.66 -1.95
CA ASP A 927 -36.49 -11.14 -3.27
C ASP A 927 -35.01 -10.88 -3.52
N LYS A 928 -34.33 -10.19 -2.62
CA LYS A 928 -32.89 -10.02 -2.72
C LYS A 928 -32.16 -11.33 -2.43
N VAL A 929 -31.18 -11.63 -3.26
CA VAL A 929 -30.33 -12.81 -3.16
C VAL A 929 -28.86 -12.43 -3.30
N VAL A 930 -27.95 -13.35 -2.97
CA VAL A 930 -26.53 -13.18 -3.28
C VAL A 930 -26.34 -13.25 -4.78
N ILE A 931 -25.87 -12.15 -5.36
CA ILE A 931 -25.66 -11.98 -6.81
C ILE A 931 -24.20 -12.03 -7.22
N GLY A 932 -23.26 -12.04 -6.27
CA GLY A 932 -21.84 -12.13 -6.56
C GLY A 932 -20.98 -12.29 -5.30
N ASP A 933 -19.73 -12.74 -5.50
CA ASP A 933 -18.72 -12.94 -4.47
C ASP A 933 -17.42 -12.18 -4.84
N PRO A 934 -16.97 -11.20 -4.04
CA PRO A 934 -15.73 -10.47 -4.31
C PRO A 934 -14.46 -11.29 -4.04
N ASN A 935 -14.57 -12.46 -3.42
CA ASN A 935 -13.44 -13.33 -3.11
C ASN A 935 -13.06 -14.16 -4.33
N PRO A 936 -11.76 -14.19 -4.73
CA PRO A 936 -11.32 -14.97 -5.87
C PRO A 936 -11.28 -16.48 -5.57
N ASP A 937 -11.60 -17.29 -6.57
CA ASP A 937 -11.33 -18.73 -6.53
C ASP A 937 -9.81 -18.98 -6.52
N ILE A 938 -9.07 -18.29 -7.39
CA ILE A 938 -7.61 -18.36 -7.43
C ILE A 938 -7.01 -16.98 -7.74
N TYR A 939 -5.87 -16.71 -7.14
CA TYR A 939 -5.09 -15.50 -7.38
C TYR A 939 -3.59 -15.80 -7.31
N GLY A 940 -2.77 -14.94 -7.87
CA GLY A 940 -1.34 -15.11 -7.83
C GLY A 940 -0.60 -14.29 -8.88
N ASN A 941 0.63 -14.67 -9.12
CA ASN A 941 1.46 -14.07 -10.14
C ASN A 941 2.24 -15.11 -10.96
N MET A 942 2.64 -14.69 -12.14
CA MET A 942 3.57 -15.41 -13.00
C MET A 942 4.67 -14.45 -13.40
N PHE A 943 5.91 -14.93 -13.46
CA PHE A 943 7.01 -14.15 -13.97
C PHE A 943 7.94 -14.95 -14.87
N VAL A 944 8.60 -14.22 -15.79
CA VAL A 944 9.66 -14.71 -16.66
C VAL A 944 10.79 -13.71 -16.59
N SER A 945 11.97 -14.17 -16.20
CA SER A 945 13.22 -13.40 -16.26
C SER A 945 14.15 -14.05 -17.26
N LEU A 946 14.50 -13.32 -18.32
CA LEU A 946 15.39 -13.77 -19.37
C LEU A 946 16.61 -12.86 -19.41
N GLY A 947 17.77 -13.39 -19.06
CA GLY A 947 19.05 -12.68 -19.09
C GLY A 947 19.92 -13.14 -20.24
N TRP A 948 20.47 -12.20 -20.99
CA TRP A 948 21.50 -12.42 -22.01
C TRP A 948 22.69 -11.50 -21.73
N LYS A 949 23.81 -12.08 -21.29
CA LYS A 949 24.97 -11.32 -20.81
C LYS A 949 24.58 -10.29 -19.74
N GLN A 950 24.58 -9.00 -20.10
CA GLN A 950 24.27 -7.87 -19.22
C GLN A 950 22.84 -7.32 -19.43
N ILE A 951 22.09 -7.85 -20.37
CA ILE A 951 20.72 -7.44 -20.66
C ILE A 951 19.77 -8.42 -19.99
N THR A 952 18.77 -7.91 -19.28
CA THR A 952 17.71 -8.71 -18.67
C THR A 952 16.37 -8.19 -19.13
N LEU A 953 15.47 -9.11 -19.46
CA LEU A 953 14.06 -8.86 -19.71
C LEU A 953 13.27 -9.55 -18.63
N ASP A 954 12.54 -8.78 -17.84
CA ASP A 954 11.66 -9.28 -16.80
C ASP A 954 10.20 -8.99 -17.18
N LEU A 955 9.37 -10.01 -17.17
CA LEU A 955 7.94 -9.94 -17.42
C LEU A 955 7.20 -10.48 -16.18
N GLY A 956 6.25 -9.72 -15.67
CA GLY A 956 5.41 -10.12 -14.56
C GLY A 956 3.92 -9.98 -14.90
N PHE A 957 3.11 -10.94 -14.46
CA PHE A 957 1.67 -10.97 -14.65
C PHE A 957 1.00 -11.32 -13.33
N ASN A 958 0.05 -10.49 -12.91
CA ASN A 958 -0.81 -10.77 -11.76
C ASN A 958 -2.17 -11.22 -12.26
N TYR A 959 -2.79 -12.13 -11.56
CA TYR A 959 -4.12 -12.62 -11.90
C TYR A 959 -4.99 -12.83 -10.66
N SER A 960 -6.29 -12.61 -10.85
CA SER A 960 -7.36 -12.91 -9.90
C SER A 960 -8.55 -13.40 -10.70
N LEU A 961 -9.01 -14.61 -10.44
CA LEU A 961 -10.03 -15.31 -11.24
C LEU A 961 -11.14 -15.80 -10.32
N GLY A 962 -12.37 -15.78 -10.83
CA GLY A 962 -13.56 -16.28 -10.14
C GLY A 962 -14.20 -15.28 -9.18
N ASN A 963 -13.64 -14.10 -9.00
CA ASN A 963 -14.26 -13.04 -8.21
C ASN A 963 -15.16 -12.15 -9.06
N ASP A 964 -16.26 -11.68 -8.45
CA ASP A 964 -17.12 -10.67 -9.02
C ASP A 964 -16.62 -9.27 -8.61
N VAL A 965 -16.93 -8.27 -9.43
CA VAL A 965 -16.57 -6.87 -9.19
C VAL A 965 -17.83 -6.00 -9.32
N TYR A 966 -18.12 -5.24 -8.27
CA TYR A 966 -19.17 -4.22 -8.34
C TYR A 966 -18.68 -3.01 -9.10
N ASN A 967 -19.13 -2.86 -10.34
CA ASN A 967 -18.74 -1.76 -11.22
C ASN A 967 -19.72 -0.59 -11.09
N TYR A 968 -19.57 0.20 -10.02
CA TYR A 968 -20.44 1.34 -9.76
C TYR A 968 -20.37 2.42 -10.85
N GLN A 969 -19.19 2.65 -11.43
CA GLN A 969 -19.04 3.59 -12.54
C GLN A 969 -19.94 3.19 -13.73
N ARG A 970 -19.95 1.91 -14.06
CA ARG A 970 -20.80 1.40 -15.15
C ARG A 970 -22.28 1.55 -14.82
N SER A 971 -22.69 1.36 -13.56
CA SER A 971 -24.09 1.54 -13.17
C SER A 971 -24.57 2.96 -13.39
N ILE A 972 -23.76 3.97 -13.10
CA ILE A 972 -24.08 5.39 -13.36
C ILE A 972 -24.09 5.69 -14.86
N LEU A 973 -23.09 5.22 -15.60
CA LEU A 973 -22.93 5.49 -17.03
C LEU A 973 -23.95 4.73 -17.91
N ASN A 974 -24.67 3.77 -17.34
CA ASN A 974 -25.71 2.98 -18.00
C ASN A 974 -27.08 3.11 -17.29
N SER A 975 -27.24 4.06 -16.39
CA SER A 975 -28.48 4.17 -15.61
C SER A 975 -29.70 4.63 -16.45
N GLY A 976 -29.44 5.42 -17.48
CA GLY A 976 -30.54 6.04 -18.27
C GLY A 976 -31.45 6.98 -17.46
N GLY A 977 -31.12 7.19 -16.16
CA GLY A 977 -31.97 7.94 -15.22
C GLY A 977 -31.56 9.39 -14.99
N SER A 978 -30.52 9.88 -15.67
CA SER A 978 -29.97 11.23 -15.48
C SER A 978 -29.65 11.90 -16.82
N PHE A 979 -29.49 13.23 -16.81
CA PHE A 979 -28.99 13.98 -17.97
C PHE A 979 -27.44 13.90 -18.12
N TYR A 980 -26.78 13.05 -17.36
CA TYR A 980 -25.36 12.75 -17.56
C TYR A 980 -25.14 12.04 -18.88
N ASN A 981 -23.99 12.27 -19.52
CA ASN A 981 -23.65 11.50 -20.70
C ASN A 981 -23.57 10.01 -20.35
N GLN A 982 -24.02 9.17 -21.25
CA GLN A 982 -24.15 7.72 -21.06
C GLN A 982 -23.21 6.96 -21.99
N GLN A 983 -22.94 5.69 -21.69
CA GLN A 983 -22.24 4.82 -22.62
C GLN A 983 -23.06 4.58 -23.90
N VAL A 984 -22.35 4.35 -25.01
CA VAL A 984 -22.98 4.07 -26.33
C VAL A 984 -23.92 2.86 -26.27
N ALA A 985 -23.69 1.93 -25.33
CA ALA A 985 -24.58 0.79 -25.13
C ALA A 985 -26.04 1.22 -24.87
N GLU A 986 -26.28 2.38 -24.26
CA GLU A 986 -27.58 2.90 -23.91
C GLU A 986 -28.37 3.48 -25.13
N VAL A 987 -27.74 3.60 -26.30
CA VAL A 987 -28.43 3.96 -27.54
C VAL A 987 -29.45 2.87 -27.95
N SER A 988 -29.22 1.64 -27.51
CA SER A 988 -30.08 0.49 -27.85
C SER A 988 -31.10 0.17 -26.74
N HIS A 989 -31.53 1.14 -25.94
CA HIS A 989 -32.54 0.94 -24.90
C HIS A 989 -33.93 0.61 -25.52
N TRP A 990 -34.78 0.01 -24.70
CA TRP A 990 -36.14 -0.32 -25.08
C TRP A 990 -36.96 0.96 -25.40
N ARG A 991 -37.72 0.95 -26.49
CA ARG A 991 -38.58 2.07 -26.96
C ARG A 991 -40.03 1.68 -27.09
#